data_f4e8b5a19f3852319320dab05a56b145
#
_entry.id   f4e8b5a19f3852319320dab05a56b145
#
_cell.length_a   1.000
_cell.length_b   1.000
_cell.length_c   1.000
_cell.angle_alpha   90.00
_cell.angle_beta   90.00
_cell.angle_gamma   90.00
#
_symmetry.space_group_name_H-M   'P 1'
#
loop_
_entity.id
_entity.type
_entity.pdbx_description
1 polymer ?
#
loop_
_entity_poly.entity_id
_entity_poly.type
_entity_poly.pdbx_seq_one_letter_code
_entity_poly.pdbx_strand_id
1 'polypeptide(L)'
;MNRKRTISSIAVSAVLIFLAGLLAGCDSASKNSPSPEALKMLTDTYRQKDYNRIMTLADSLEEAGAISQADCYYWQGFAFYLLKQRRAAEFYWKEAINAAENYTDSASLATYAKSASFLTGMLIRYLSFTSALKTVKPALEHLDKHHATTSSDYTNLLIFEGCCHVHFNVQGNEAHELFERAYKLHMDHINAGHSKDSYSDAVVGFINIAYGLFNEKHYAQALVWTERLGKLLEEYKQRFGGDDAYFDKQWARYTIFSAICLEGTGKQKEAATAYSAFQKTRFANTVEGQLDASDYLSMTGRWGEAADNLFSLDGLFADEQAGTSLEDIHRHLLRKYNANVMAGRRDSALTVANQICERLDSAIIKSQLIDSEEQEMIRQKEEQILQQQERLSKNRIMALISTVIVLIIFFVVFTTIRHQAAKRMAKLQAAKERMESELQIARDIQMSMVPNSFPEVDGLDMYASMTPAKEVGGDLYGYLLQDDMLYFALGDVSGKGVPASLFMSQATRLFLTLSKQGMMPAEICTRMNDALSGEDNVKSMFVTMFVGLLDLKTGHLDFCNAGHNSPVLGGETDKWSFIEMEPNAPIGLWPGLEYVGEEIDSIRGRVLFVYTDGLNEAENQQQEQFGDDRLLELIQNTHFDSSRQLIDTFVAEVETFRDGAEPNDDLTMLCLRLNK
;
A
#
# COMPACT_ATOMS: atom_id res chain seq x y z
N MET A 1 26.97 -15.07 -4.29
CA MET A 1 25.52 -14.97 -4.62
C MET A 1 24.75 -13.90 -3.84
N ASN A 2 25.22 -13.41 -2.69
CA ASN A 2 24.48 -12.45 -1.82
C ASN A 2 24.52 -10.96 -2.22
N ARG A 3 25.47 -10.48 -3.01
CA ARG A 3 25.54 -9.04 -3.41
C ARG A 3 24.52 -8.62 -4.49
N LYS A 4 24.00 -9.56 -5.31
CA LYS A 4 23.03 -9.22 -6.39
C LYS A 4 21.58 -9.16 -5.92
N ARG A 5 21.22 -9.85 -4.84
CA ARG A 5 19.88 -9.74 -4.22
C ARG A 5 19.68 -8.38 -3.51
N THR A 6 20.74 -7.82 -2.93
CA THR A 6 20.70 -6.54 -2.21
C THR A 6 20.48 -5.34 -3.14
N ILE A 7 21.06 -5.32 -4.34
CA ILE A 7 20.89 -4.19 -5.28
C ILE A 7 19.48 -4.18 -5.90
N SER A 8 18.91 -5.35 -6.22
CA SER A 8 17.53 -5.45 -6.71
C SER A 8 16.51 -5.05 -5.64
N SER A 9 16.73 -5.42 -4.38
CA SER A 9 15.89 -5.06 -3.23
C SER A 9 15.95 -3.56 -2.93
N ILE A 10 17.14 -2.95 -2.98
CA ILE A 10 17.33 -1.51 -2.74
C ILE A 10 16.68 -0.66 -3.85
N ALA A 11 16.78 -1.07 -5.11
CA ALA A 11 16.15 -0.36 -6.22
C ALA A 11 14.61 -0.43 -6.16
N VAL A 12 14.05 -1.58 -5.81
CA VAL A 12 12.59 -1.76 -5.62
C VAL A 12 12.10 -0.98 -4.39
N SER A 13 12.87 -0.97 -3.30
CA SER A 13 12.53 -0.18 -2.10
C SER A 13 12.62 1.32 -2.36
N ALA A 14 13.61 1.80 -3.13
CA ALA A 14 13.72 3.22 -3.49
C ALA A 14 12.57 3.68 -4.41
N VAL A 15 12.12 2.84 -5.35
CA VAL A 15 10.96 3.12 -6.20
C VAL A 15 9.66 3.09 -5.40
N LEU A 16 9.52 2.18 -4.44
CA LEU A 16 8.36 2.13 -3.54
C LEU A 16 8.32 3.32 -2.57
N ILE A 17 9.47 3.77 -2.07
CA ILE A 17 9.57 4.97 -1.23
C ILE A 17 9.28 6.23 -2.05
N PHE A 18 9.72 6.31 -3.31
CA PHE A 18 9.42 7.43 -4.21
C PHE A 18 7.95 7.46 -4.64
N LEU A 19 7.34 6.30 -4.91
CA LEU A 19 5.89 6.15 -5.16
C LEU A 19 5.05 6.45 -3.91
N ALA A 20 5.50 6.02 -2.74
CA ALA A 20 4.86 6.36 -1.46
C ALA A 20 5.00 7.86 -1.15
N GLY A 21 6.12 8.50 -1.50
CA GLY A 21 6.31 9.95 -1.39
C GLY A 21 5.44 10.75 -2.36
N LEU A 22 5.20 10.25 -3.58
CA LEU A 22 4.26 10.84 -4.55
C LEU A 22 2.79 10.64 -4.15
N LEU A 23 2.46 9.53 -3.52
CA LEU A 23 1.13 9.25 -2.95
C LEU A 23 0.92 10.00 -1.62
N ALA A 24 1.95 10.16 -0.81
CA ALA A 24 1.90 10.96 0.43
C ALA A 24 1.86 12.48 0.15
N GLY A 25 2.29 12.92 -1.02
CA GLY A 25 2.10 14.32 -1.48
C GLY A 25 0.66 14.65 -1.90
N CYS A 26 -0.25 13.64 -1.93
CA CYS A 26 -1.69 13.82 -2.13
C CYS A 26 -2.51 13.69 -0.84
N ASP A 27 -1.89 13.26 0.25
CA ASP A 27 -2.49 13.20 1.59
C ASP A 27 -1.67 14.07 2.56
N SER A 28 -1.58 15.39 2.28
CA SER A 28 -1.68 16.31 3.40
C SER A 28 -3.14 16.18 3.85
N ALA A 29 -3.41 15.29 4.81
CA ALA A 29 -4.57 15.43 5.66
C ALA A 29 -4.48 16.87 6.21
N SER A 30 -5.05 17.83 5.48
CA SER A 30 -5.28 19.17 5.96
C SER A 30 -6.04 18.94 7.25
N LYS A 31 -5.62 19.56 8.33
CA LYS A 31 -6.45 19.67 9.52
C LYS A 31 -7.67 20.45 9.08
N ASN A 32 -8.70 19.76 8.59
CA ASN A 32 -9.94 20.38 8.09
C ASN A 32 -10.73 21.06 9.22
N SER A 33 -10.31 20.83 10.46
CA SER A 33 -10.90 21.51 11.61
C SER A 33 -10.14 22.81 11.90
N PRO A 34 -10.84 23.95 11.90
CA PRO A 34 -10.21 25.23 12.24
C PRO A 34 -9.62 25.20 13.65
N SER A 35 -8.47 25.83 13.84
CA SER A 35 -7.88 25.89 15.16
C SER A 35 -8.75 26.73 16.11
N PRO A 36 -8.88 26.36 17.39
CA PRO A 36 -9.65 27.15 18.36
C PRO A 36 -9.22 28.62 18.46
N GLU A 37 -7.90 28.86 18.28
CA GLU A 37 -7.34 30.20 18.30
C GLU A 37 -7.76 31.01 17.08
N ALA A 38 -7.74 30.40 15.88
CA ALA A 38 -8.20 31.07 14.66
C ALA A 38 -9.70 31.43 14.74
N LEU A 39 -10.53 30.51 15.21
CA LEU A 39 -11.96 30.77 15.43
C LEU A 39 -12.18 31.91 16.43
N LYS A 40 -11.41 31.94 17.52
CA LYS A 40 -11.48 33.03 18.50
C LYS A 40 -11.09 34.37 17.87
N MET A 41 -10.00 34.44 17.10
CA MET A 41 -9.56 35.65 16.42
C MET A 41 -10.65 36.18 15.46
N LEU A 42 -11.25 35.35 14.66
CA LEU A 42 -12.32 35.72 13.72
C LEU A 42 -13.57 36.20 14.48
N THR A 43 -13.96 35.47 15.55
CA THR A 43 -15.12 35.85 16.38
C THR A 43 -14.89 37.16 17.12
N ASP A 44 -13.70 37.42 17.66
CA ASP A 44 -13.38 38.65 18.35
C ASP A 44 -13.36 39.85 17.37
N THR A 45 -12.85 39.64 16.15
CA THR A 45 -12.90 40.65 15.08
C THR A 45 -14.34 40.97 14.67
N TYR A 46 -15.18 39.94 14.56
CA TYR A 46 -16.62 40.10 14.32
C TYR A 46 -17.32 40.93 15.41
N ARG A 47 -17.02 40.65 16.69
CA ARG A 47 -17.57 41.42 17.83
C ARG A 47 -17.15 42.88 17.81
N GLN A 48 -15.94 43.19 17.29
CA GLN A 48 -15.44 44.55 17.08
C GLN A 48 -16.12 45.26 15.89
N LYS A 49 -16.95 44.53 15.10
CA LYS A 49 -17.61 45.00 13.87
C LYS A 49 -16.62 45.43 12.77
N ASP A 50 -15.38 44.95 12.80
CA ASP A 50 -14.37 45.19 11.77
C ASP A 50 -14.46 44.14 10.67
N TYR A 51 -15.48 44.25 9.83
CA TYR A 51 -15.79 43.25 8.81
C TYR A 51 -14.77 43.19 7.68
N ASN A 52 -14.11 44.32 7.36
CA ASN A 52 -13.04 44.34 6.37
C ASN A 52 -11.82 43.54 6.86
N ARG A 53 -11.52 43.62 8.16
CA ARG A 53 -10.43 42.86 8.76
C ARG A 53 -10.71 41.35 8.78
N ILE A 54 -11.98 40.92 8.88
CA ILE A 54 -12.34 39.50 8.81
C ILE A 54 -11.84 38.88 7.50
N MET A 55 -11.97 39.59 6.36
CA MET A 55 -11.55 39.10 5.05
C MET A 55 -10.04 38.84 4.99
N THR A 56 -9.26 39.84 5.34
CA THR A 56 -7.77 39.72 5.33
C THR A 56 -7.24 38.75 6.37
N LEU A 57 -7.92 38.67 7.52
CA LEU A 57 -7.58 37.70 8.58
C LEU A 57 -7.88 36.28 8.14
N ALA A 58 -9.00 36.03 7.46
CA ALA A 58 -9.35 34.71 6.94
C ALA A 58 -8.33 34.22 5.91
N ASP A 59 -7.90 35.08 4.96
CA ASP A 59 -6.84 34.75 4.00
C ASP A 59 -5.53 34.39 4.72
N SER A 60 -5.11 35.20 5.70
CA SER A 60 -3.86 34.95 6.45
C SER A 60 -3.91 33.65 7.27
N LEU A 61 -5.06 33.31 7.82
CA LEU A 61 -5.24 32.08 8.61
C LEU A 61 -5.31 30.83 7.70
N GLU A 62 -5.85 30.96 6.50
CA GLU A 62 -5.84 29.91 5.49
C GLU A 62 -4.43 29.65 4.98
N GLU A 63 -3.67 30.71 4.62
CA GLU A 63 -2.27 30.59 4.22
C GLU A 63 -1.39 29.95 5.31
N ALA A 64 -1.69 30.23 6.57
CA ALA A 64 -1.03 29.60 7.72
C ALA A 64 -1.48 28.15 7.99
N GLY A 65 -2.49 27.64 7.27
CA GLY A 65 -3.08 26.33 7.50
C GLY A 65 -3.86 26.22 8.82
N ALA A 66 -4.27 27.33 9.41
CA ALA A 66 -5.04 27.38 10.66
C ALA A 66 -6.53 27.19 10.46
N ILE A 67 -7.03 27.43 9.26
CA ILE A 67 -8.41 27.15 8.81
C ILE A 67 -8.36 26.52 7.41
N SER A 68 -9.42 25.83 7.02
CA SER A 68 -9.58 25.32 5.68
C SER A 68 -9.93 26.41 4.66
N GLN A 69 -9.72 26.14 3.38
CA GLN A 69 -10.17 27.02 2.30
C GLN A 69 -11.70 27.25 2.35
N ALA A 70 -12.46 26.23 2.69
CA ALA A 70 -13.91 26.33 2.86
C ALA A 70 -14.28 27.28 4.01
N ASP A 71 -13.57 27.19 5.15
CA ASP A 71 -13.77 28.12 6.28
C ASP A 71 -13.40 29.55 5.90
N CYS A 72 -12.29 29.74 5.17
CA CYS A 72 -11.90 31.04 4.67
C CYS A 72 -13.01 31.68 3.84
N TYR A 73 -13.52 30.98 2.84
CA TYR A 73 -14.63 31.47 2.02
C TYR A 73 -15.91 31.68 2.81
N TYR A 74 -16.21 30.83 3.79
CA TYR A 74 -17.37 31.05 4.66
C TYR A 74 -17.27 32.37 5.40
N TRP A 75 -16.14 32.67 6.05
CA TRP A 75 -15.97 33.91 6.81
C TRP A 75 -15.92 35.15 5.91
N GLN A 76 -15.36 35.06 4.72
CA GLN A 76 -15.40 36.13 3.71
C GLN A 76 -16.85 36.39 3.26
N GLY A 77 -17.61 35.34 2.92
CA GLY A 77 -19.01 35.46 2.59
C GLY A 77 -19.83 36.11 3.70
N PHE A 78 -19.55 35.75 4.96
CA PHE A 78 -20.19 36.33 6.14
C PHE A 78 -19.84 37.81 6.32
N ALA A 79 -18.58 38.20 6.11
CA ALA A 79 -18.15 39.59 6.14
C ALA A 79 -18.84 40.44 5.07
N PHE A 80 -18.89 39.95 3.82
CA PHE A 80 -19.59 40.62 2.73
C PHE A 80 -21.09 40.78 2.99
N TYR A 81 -21.72 39.75 3.57
CA TYR A 81 -23.13 39.84 3.97
C TYR A 81 -23.39 40.97 4.99
N LEU A 82 -22.49 41.10 5.99
CA LEU A 82 -22.58 42.16 7.00
C LEU A 82 -22.33 43.55 6.42
N LEU A 83 -21.49 43.64 5.38
CA LEU A 83 -21.26 44.86 4.59
C LEU A 83 -22.37 45.17 3.59
N LYS A 84 -23.44 44.35 3.55
CA LYS A 84 -24.55 44.43 2.60
C LYS A 84 -24.15 44.24 1.13
N GLN A 85 -23.02 43.62 0.88
CA GLN A 85 -22.51 43.24 -0.44
C GLN A 85 -23.02 41.85 -0.82
N ARG A 86 -24.23 41.83 -1.35
CA ARG A 86 -24.98 40.56 -1.55
C ARG A 86 -24.34 39.61 -2.54
N ARG A 87 -23.89 40.12 -3.70
CA ARG A 87 -23.34 39.28 -4.77
C ARG A 87 -22.03 38.62 -4.34
N ALA A 88 -21.20 39.40 -3.67
CA ALA A 88 -19.95 38.87 -3.11
C ALA A 88 -20.22 37.80 -2.03
N ALA A 89 -21.18 38.05 -1.12
CA ALA A 89 -21.58 37.05 -0.13
C ALA A 89 -22.08 35.75 -0.77
N GLU A 90 -22.91 35.86 -1.80
CA GLU A 90 -23.43 34.72 -2.55
C GLU A 90 -22.29 33.93 -3.23
N PHE A 91 -21.37 34.63 -3.87
CA PHE A 91 -20.21 34.03 -4.52
C PHE A 91 -19.34 33.26 -3.53
N TYR A 92 -18.92 33.90 -2.44
CA TYR A 92 -18.03 33.29 -1.47
C TYR A 92 -18.66 32.11 -0.72
N TRP A 93 -19.96 32.16 -0.39
CA TRP A 93 -20.62 31.00 0.20
C TRP A 93 -20.80 29.84 -0.79
N LYS A 94 -20.99 30.11 -2.09
CA LYS A 94 -20.95 29.06 -3.11
C LYS A 94 -19.58 28.42 -3.20
N GLU A 95 -18.51 29.23 -3.18
CA GLU A 95 -17.15 28.71 -3.17
C GLU A 95 -16.83 27.92 -1.89
N ALA A 96 -17.36 28.32 -0.73
CA ALA A 96 -17.22 27.56 0.51
C ALA A 96 -17.91 26.17 0.41
N ILE A 97 -19.12 26.11 -0.17
CA ILE A 97 -19.84 24.87 -0.44
C ILE A 97 -19.02 23.98 -1.38
N ASN A 98 -18.57 24.51 -2.52
CA ASN A 98 -17.77 23.78 -3.50
C ASN A 98 -16.45 23.24 -2.91
N ALA A 99 -15.78 24.05 -2.08
CA ALA A 99 -14.54 23.66 -1.43
C ALA A 99 -14.73 22.55 -0.38
N ALA A 100 -15.89 22.50 0.28
CA ALA A 100 -16.20 21.50 1.31
C ALA A 100 -16.83 20.22 0.75
N GLU A 101 -17.46 20.25 -0.44
CA GLU A 101 -18.30 19.17 -0.98
C GLU A 101 -17.59 17.82 -1.11
N ASN A 102 -16.29 17.83 -1.43
CA ASN A 102 -15.52 16.61 -1.65
C ASN A 102 -14.99 15.96 -0.36
N TYR A 103 -15.21 16.58 0.80
CA TYR A 103 -14.74 16.09 2.09
C TYR A 103 -15.90 15.53 2.91
N THR A 104 -15.62 14.47 3.67
CA THR A 104 -16.64 13.75 4.47
C THR A 104 -16.35 13.78 5.97
N ASP A 105 -15.33 14.50 6.38
CA ASP A 105 -15.02 14.71 7.79
C ASP A 105 -16.02 15.68 8.44
N SER A 106 -16.21 15.56 9.75
CA SER A 106 -17.21 16.30 10.51
C SER A 106 -17.06 17.83 10.40
N ALA A 107 -15.82 18.34 10.30
CA ALA A 107 -15.57 19.76 10.24
C ALA A 107 -15.95 20.34 8.85
N SER A 108 -15.57 19.65 7.78
CA SER A 108 -15.93 20.03 6.42
C SER A 108 -17.45 19.98 6.20
N LEU A 109 -18.11 18.94 6.69
CA LEU A 109 -19.58 18.84 6.63
C LEU A 109 -20.28 19.95 7.44
N ALA A 110 -19.70 20.36 8.58
CA ALA A 110 -20.23 21.47 9.35
C ALA A 110 -20.10 22.81 8.59
N THR A 111 -18.94 23.08 7.97
CA THR A 111 -18.75 24.30 7.16
C THR A 111 -19.61 24.29 5.91
N TYR A 112 -19.80 23.13 5.28
CA TYR A 112 -20.74 22.94 4.18
C TYR A 112 -22.18 23.31 4.58
N ALA A 113 -22.69 22.69 5.67
CA ALA A 113 -24.03 22.93 6.18
C ALA A 113 -24.25 24.40 6.53
N LYS A 114 -23.27 25.01 7.21
CA LYS A 114 -23.32 26.41 7.63
C LYS A 114 -23.35 27.36 6.44
N SER A 115 -22.48 27.14 5.44
CA SER A 115 -22.44 27.95 4.22
C SER A 115 -23.73 27.86 3.43
N ALA A 116 -24.27 26.66 3.26
CA ALA A 116 -25.55 26.42 2.59
C ALA A 116 -26.73 27.07 3.34
N SER A 117 -26.75 26.99 4.67
CA SER A 117 -27.76 27.58 5.53
C SER A 117 -27.78 29.11 5.39
N PHE A 118 -26.60 29.77 5.51
CA PHE A 118 -26.51 31.23 5.38
C PHE A 118 -26.87 31.70 3.97
N LEU A 119 -26.38 31.03 2.93
CA LEU A 119 -26.70 31.35 1.55
C LEU A 119 -28.19 31.23 1.29
N THR A 120 -28.80 30.12 1.70
CA THR A 120 -30.24 29.88 1.50
C THR A 120 -31.10 30.91 2.26
N GLY A 121 -30.74 31.19 3.53
CA GLY A 121 -31.41 32.18 4.34
C GLY A 121 -31.32 33.61 3.74
N MET A 122 -30.19 33.97 3.19
CA MET A 122 -30.01 35.24 2.47
C MET A 122 -30.87 35.27 1.21
N LEU A 123 -30.88 34.23 0.39
CA LEU A 123 -31.68 34.17 -0.84
C LEU A 123 -33.19 34.31 -0.56
N ILE A 124 -33.69 33.65 0.48
CA ILE A 124 -35.10 33.80 0.92
C ILE A 124 -35.37 35.23 1.37
N ARG A 125 -34.49 35.85 2.16
CA ARG A 125 -34.63 37.25 2.60
C ARG A 125 -34.78 38.21 1.44
N TYR A 126 -34.07 37.96 0.33
CA TYR A 126 -34.13 38.76 -0.89
C TYR A 126 -35.17 38.23 -1.91
N LEU A 127 -36.11 37.40 -1.49
CA LEU A 127 -37.20 36.84 -2.29
C LEU A 127 -36.73 36.02 -3.51
N SER A 128 -35.52 35.49 -3.46
CA SER A 128 -34.94 34.64 -4.52
C SER A 128 -35.22 33.15 -4.26
N PHE A 129 -36.49 32.78 -4.06
CA PHE A 129 -36.90 31.42 -3.66
C PHE A 129 -36.47 30.33 -4.64
N THR A 130 -36.46 30.62 -5.95
CA THR A 130 -35.97 29.64 -6.95
C THR A 130 -34.50 29.30 -6.75
N SER A 131 -33.67 30.32 -6.47
CA SER A 131 -32.25 30.12 -6.20
C SER A 131 -32.05 29.43 -4.83
N ALA A 132 -32.86 29.81 -3.84
CA ALA A 132 -32.86 29.18 -2.53
C ALA A 132 -33.15 27.66 -2.63
N LEU A 133 -34.18 27.28 -3.40
CA LEU A 133 -34.55 25.87 -3.59
C LEU A 133 -33.43 25.07 -4.31
N LYS A 134 -32.78 25.70 -5.30
CA LYS A 134 -31.62 25.10 -6.00
C LYS A 134 -30.39 24.89 -5.09
N THR A 135 -30.29 25.64 -4.01
CA THR A 135 -29.20 25.53 -3.04
C THR A 135 -29.54 24.53 -1.93
N VAL A 136 -30.75 24.64 -1.35
CA VAL A 136 -31.14 23.90 -0.15
C VAL A 136 -31.29 22.40 -0.42
N LYS A 137 -31.96 22.05 -1.54
CA LYS A 137 -32.28 20.65 -1.84
C LYS A 137 -31.05 19.79 -2.03
N PRO A 138 -30.05 20.14 -2.89
CA PRO A 138 -28.80 19.37 -2.99
C PRO A 138 -28.03 19.36 -1.67
N ALA A 139 -28.07 20.45 -0.89
CA ALA A 139 -27.38 20.52 0.39
C ALA A 139 -27.93 19.49 1.41
N LEU A 140 -29.27 19.39 1.51
CA LEU A 140 -29.90 18.40 2.37
C LEU A 140 -29.59 16.96 1.89
N GLU A 141 -29.68 16.70 0.58
CA GLU A 141 -29.32 15.38 0.00
C GLU A 141 -27.88 15.00 0.31
N HIS A 142 -26.94 15.96 0.22
CA HIS A 142 -25.53 15.72 0.55
C HIS A 142 -25.35 15.41 2.04
N LEU A 143 -25.95 16.20 2.93
CA LEU A 143 -25.84 16.00 4.38
C LEU A 143 -26.52 14.71 4.85
N ASP A 144 -27.67 14.36 4.28
CA ASP A 144 -28.38 13.10 4.56
C ASP A 144 -27.54 11.89 4.15
N LYS A 145 -26.93 11.93 2.97
CA LYS A 145 -26.03 10.89 2.46
C LYS A 145 -24.83 10.63 3.40
N HIS A 146 -24.32 11.67 4.05
CA HIS A 146 -23.18 11.58 4.95
C HIS A 146 -23.57 11.54 6.43
N HIS A 147 -24.86 11.35 6.74
CA HIS A 147 -25.41 11.29 8.11
C HIS A 147 -25.09 12.52 8.99
N ALA A 148 -24.91 13.69 8.37
CA ALA A 148 -24.59 14.94 9.05
C ALA A 148 -25.88 15.74 9.36
N THR A 149 -26.82 15.12 10.07
CA THR A 149 -28.19 15.57 10.24
C THR A 149 -28.52 16.17 11.61
N THR A 150 -27.50 16.35 12.46
CA THR A 150 -27.72 16.79 13.86
C THR A 150 -27.36 18.24 14.14
N SER A 151 -26.87 19.01 13.15
CA SER A 151 -26.49 20.41 13.36
C SER A 151 -27.71 21.35 13.30
N SER A 152 -27.61 22.52 13.97
CA SER A 152 -28.59 23.60 13.84
C SER A 152 -28.71 24.14 12.41
N ASP A 153 -27.60 24.13 11.65
CA ASP A 153 -27.57 24.54 10.26
C ASP A 153 -28.35 23.58 9.36
N TYR A 154 -28.26 22.27 9.59
CA TYR A 154 -29.10 21.29 8.90
C TYR A 154 -30.57 21.50 9.21
N THR A 155 -30.91 21.78 10.47
CA THR A 155 -32.28 22.05 10.89
C THR A 155 -32.82 23.33 10.21
N ASN A 156 -31.99 24.38 10.10
CA ASN A 156 -32.35 25.60 9.37
C ASN A 156 -32.60 25.33 7.88
N LEU A 157 -31.79 24.46 7.24
CA LEU A 157 -32.00 24.07 5.83
C LEU A 157 -33.36 23.39 5.63
N LEU A 158 -33.80 22.50 6.54
CA LEU A 158 -35.14 21.91 6.49
C LEU A 158 -36.26 23.00 6.56
N ILE A 159 -36.05 23.98 7.45
CA ILE A 159 -37.01 25.12 7.57
C ILE A 159 -37.04 25.92 6.28
N PHE A 160 -35.89 26.22 5.70
CA PHE A 160 -35.79 27.01 4.48
C PHE A 160 -36.39 26.29 3.27
N GLU A 161 -36.19 24.97 3.13
CA GLU A 161 -36.84 24.18 2.10
C GLU A 161 -38.38 24.22 2.29
N GLY A 162 -38.85 24.03 3.53
CA GLY A 162 -40.27 24.14 3.86
C GLY A 162 -40.85 25.52 3.51
N CYS A 163 -40.13 26.62 3.80
CA CYS A 163 -40.52 27.96 3.40
C CYS A 163 -40.63 28.16 1.88
N CYS A 164 -39.67 27.54 1.12
CA CYS A 164 -39.74 27.54 -0.35
C CYS A 164 -40.99 26.79 -0.86
N HIS A 165 -41.31 25.63 -0.28
CA HIS A 165 -42.50 24.87 -0.64
C HIS A 165 -43.78 25.64 -0.33
N VAL A 166 -43.85 26.37 0.80
CA VAL A 166 -45.01 27.26 1.13
C VAL A 166 -45.14 28.37 0.09
N HIS A 167 -44.03 29.05 -0.27
CA HIS A 167 -44.03 30.13 -1.27
C HIS A 167 -44.51 29.68 -2.64
N PHE A 168 -44.06 28.51 -3.12
CA PHE A 168 -44.51 27.97 -4.41
C PHE A 168 -45.87 27.28 -4.35
N ASN A 169 -46.54 27.29 -3.18
CA ASN A 169 -47.81 26.64 -2.96
C ASN A 169 -47.85 25.18 -3.46
N VAL A 170 -46.76 24.43 -3.12
CA VAL A 170 -46.63 23.03 -3.50
C VAL A 170 -47.75 22.23 -2.86
N GLN A 171 -48.57 21.54 -3.68
CA GLN A 171 -49.66 20.70 -3.20
C GLN A 171 -49.10 19.48 -2.46
N GLY A 172 -49.53 19.29 -1.20
CA GLY A 172 -49.11 18.17 -0.38
C GLY A 172 -48.73 18.58 1.04
N ASN A 173 -48.20 17.61 1.81
CA ASN A 173 -47.76 17.83 3.18
C ASN A 173 -46.26 18.10 3.31
N GLU A 174 -45.53 18.24 2.22
CA GLU A 174 -44.07 18.31 2.21
C GLU A 174 -43.51 19.40 3.12
N ALA A 175 -44.04 20.62 3.01
CA ALA A 175 -43.62 21.72 3.89
C ALA A 175 -43.89 21.41 5.38
N HIS A 176 -45.05 20.82 5.68
CA HIS A 176 -45.40 20.44 7.04
C HIS A 176 -44.47 19.34 7.58
N GLU A 177 -44.15 18.33 6.79
CA GLU A 177 -43.21 17.25 7.17
C GLU A 177 -41.83 17.78 7.45
N LEU A 178 -41.31 18.70 6.64
CA LEU A 178 -40.04 19.37 6.85
C LEU A 178 -40.02 20.17 8.15
N PHE A 179 -41.09 20.94 8.43
CA PHE A 179 -41.18 21.70 9.66
C PHE A 179 -41.30 20.81 10.91
N GLU A 180 -42.06 19.73 10.85
CA GLU A 180 -42.17 18.78 11.98
C GLU A 180 -40.85 18.01 12.19
N ARG A 181 -40.12 17.69 11.12
CA ARG A 181 -38.77 17.11 11.22
C ARG A 181 -37.79 18.08 11.91
N ALA A 182 -37.83 19.36 11.52
CA ALA A 182 -37.04 20.41 12.16
C ALA A 182 -37.43 20.61 13.63
N TYR A 183 -38.74 20.61 13.94
CA TYR A 183 -39.24 20.67 15.31
C TYR A 183 -38.68 19.56 16.17
N LYS A 184 -38.75 18.31 15.69
CA LYS A 184 -38.23 17.15 16.43
C LYS A 184 -36.73 17.29 16.72
N LEU A 185 -35.94 17.70 15.74
CA LEU A 185 -34.51 17.91 15.90
C LEU A 185 -34.20 19.00 16.95
N HIS A 186 -34.92 20.13 16.92
CA HIS A 186 -34.76 21.17 17.92
C HIS A 186 -35.10 20.67 19.33
N MET A 187 -36.19 19.91 19.48
CA MET A 187 -36.58 19.36 20.78
C MET A 187 -35.61 18.31 21.27
N ASP A 188 -35.08 17.47 20.37
CA ASP A 188 -34.03 16.49 20.71
C ASP A 188 -32.73 17.18 21.20
N HIS A 189 -32.30 18.28 20.55
CA HIS A 189 -31.19 19.10 20.99
C HIS A 189 -31.41 19.76 22.36
N ILE A 190 -32.61 20.29 22.60
CA ILE A 190 -32.97 20.85 23.89
C ILE A 190 -32.90 19.77 24.97
N ASN A 191 -33.50 18.60 24.72
CA ASN A 191 -33.56 17.51 25.68
C ASN A 191 -32.15 16.89 25.98
N ALA A 192 -31.24 16.93 25.01
CA ALA A 192 -29.88 16.39 25.17
C ALA A 192 -29.01 17.22 26.14
N GLY A 193 -29.16 18.54 26.20
CA GLY A 193 -28.27 19.41 26.96
C GLY A 193 -28.91 20.54 27.72
N HIS A 194 -30.15 20.91 27.42
CA HIS A 194 -30.88 22.06 27.97
C HIS A 194 -30.04 23.36 28.01
N SER A 195 -29.19 23.56 26.97
CA SER A 195 -28.31 24.72 26.89
C SER A 195 -29.06 25.96 26.43
N LYS A 196 -28.58 27.14 26.79
CA LYS A 196 -29.18 28.42 26.33
C LYS A 196 -29.13 28.52 24.80
N ASP A 197 -28.09 27.98 24.17
CA ASP A 197 -27.91 28.00 22.71
C ASP A 197 -28.95 27.11 22.00
N SER A 198 -29.19 25.88 22.51
CA SER A 198 -30.23 25.02 21.90
C SER A 198 -31.63 25.60 21.94
N TYR A 199 -31.98 26.30 23.05
CA TYR A 199 -33.23 27.06 23.11
C TYR A 199 -33.24 28.23 22.14
N SER A 200 -32.13 28.97 22.02
CA SER A 200 -32.02 30.11 21.11
C SER A 200 -32.17 29.68 19.64
N ASP A 201 -31.57 28.58 19.25
CA ASP A 201 -31.66 27.99 17.90
C ASP A 201 -33.11 27.58 17.59
N ALA A 202 -33.77 26.92 18.53
CA ALA A 202 -35.19 26.53 18.36
C ALA A 202 -36.13 27.75 18.27
N VAL A 203 -35.90 28.77 19.09
CA VAL A 203 -36.65 30.03 19.03
C VAL A 203 -36.53 30.68 17.67
N VAL A 204 -35.33 30.80 17.12
CA VAL A 204 -35.07 31.35 15.78
C VAL A 204 -35.76 30.49 14.70
N GLY A 205 -35.64 29.15 14.82
CA GLY A 205 -36.31 28.22 13.90
C GLY A 205 -37.79 28.40 13.85
N PHE A 206 -38.47 28.49 15.03
CA PHE A 206 -39.94 28.66 15.09
C PHE A 206 -40.37 30.03 14.60
N ILE A 207 -39.58 31.08 14.85
CA ILE A 207 -39.80 32.42 14.28
C ILE A 207 -39.78 32.37 12.76
N ASN A 208 -38.77 31.70 12.17
CA ASN A 208 -38.61 31.61 10.72
C ASN A 208 -39.77 30.85 10.08
N ILE A 209 -40.24 29.75 10.70
CA ILE A 209 -41.41 29.02 10.22
C ILE A 209 -42.66 29.87 10.29
N ALA A 210 -42.95 30.50 11.45
CA ALA A 210 -44.11 31.34 11.64
C ALA A 210 -44.11 32.51 10.64
N TYR A 211 -42.96 33.17 10.49
CA TYR A 211 -42.76 34.30 9.55
C TYR A 211 -42.96 33.88 8.10
N GLY A 212 -42.41 32.74 7.67
CA GLY A 212 -42.59 32.19 6.32
C GLY A 212 -44.04 31.89 6.01
N LEU A 213 -44.77 31.31 6.96
CA LEU A 213 -46.16 30.96 6.80
C LEU A 213 -47.09 32.21 6.76
N PHE A 214 -46.97 33.17 7.66
CA PHE A 214 -47.85 34.31 7.68
C PHE A 214 -47.61 35.29 6.52
N ASN A 215 -46.38 35.41 6.02
CA ASN A 215 -46.08 36.21 4.83
C ASN A 215 -46.79 35.70 3.58
N GLU A 216 -46.99 34.39 3.47
CA GLU A 216 -47.78 33.75 2.41
C GLU A 216 -49.26 33.60 2.80
N LYS A 217 -49.70 34.30 3.88
CA LYS A 217 -51.06 34.36 4.38
C LYS A 217 -51.65 33.03 4.91
N HIS A 218 -50.79 32.07 5.25
CA HIS A 218 -51.16 30.81 5.91
C HIS A 218 -51.36 31.01 7.42
N TYR A 219 -52.20 31.96 7.84
CA TYR A 219 -52.33 32.46 9.22
C TYR A 219 -52.67 31.36 10.24
N ALA A 220 -53.56 30.43 9.88
CA ALA A 220 -53.95 29.35 10.77
C ALA A 220 -52.75 28.39 11.09
N GLN A 221 -51.95 28.09 10.10
CA GLN A 221 -50.75 27.28 10.30
C GLN A 221 -49.65 28.05 11.05
N ALA A 222 -49.46 29.32 10.71
CA ALA A 222 -48.55 30.22 11.40
C ALA A 222 -48.89 30.35 12.90
N LEU A 223 -50.19 30.38 13.25
CA LEU A 223 -50.65 30.47 14.64
C LEU A 223 -50.21 29.25 15.48
N VAL A 224 -50.24 28.05 14.90
CA VAL A 224 -49.74 26.84 15.59
C VAL A 224 -48.25 26.99 15.96
N TRP A 225 -47.47 27.55 15.05
CA TRP A 225 -46.02 27.75 15.30
C TRP A 225 -45.75 28.89 16.26
N THR A 226 -46.56 29.96 16.25
CA THR A 226 -46.46 31.03 17.26
C THR A 226 -46.84 30.51 18.64
N GLU A 227 -47.84 29.63 18.77
CA GLU A 227 -48.19 29.00 20.05
C GLU A 227 -47.06 28.10 20.57
N ARG A 228 -46.40 27.32 19.67
CA ARG A 228 -45.20 26.53 20.03
C ARG A 228 -44.05 27.44 20.48
N LEU A 229 -43.84 28.55 19.79
CA LEU A 229 -42.87 29.59 20.17
C LEU A 229 -43.14 30.15 21.56
N GLY A 230 -44.40 30.48 21.87
CA GLY A 230 -44.81 30.99 23.17
C GLY A 230 -44.50 30.02 24.31
N LYS A 231 -44.82 28.72 24.13
CA LYS A 231 -44.49 27.69 25.10
C LYS A 231 -43.00 27.55 25.31
N LEU A 232 -42.22 27.56 24.24
CA LEU A 232 -40.76 27.47 24.28
C LEU A 232 -40.14 28.67 25.02
N LEU A 233 -40.66 29.87 24.82
CA LEU A 233 -40.23 31.09 25.50
C LEU A 233 -40.61 31.09 26.99
N GLU A 234 -41.75 30.52 27.38
CA GLU A 234 -42.13 30.34 28.77
C GLU A 234 -41.15 29.38 29.49
N GLU A 235 -40.79 28.26 28.83
CA GLU A 235 -39.78 27.32 29.37
C GLU A 235 -38.39 27.99 29.46
N TYR A 236 -37.98 28.74 28.44
CA TYR A 236 -36.74 29.52 28.47
C TYR A 236 -36.71 30.48 29.65
N LYS A 237 -37.82 31.24 29.88
CA LYS A 237 -37.96 32.19 30.99
C LYS A 237 -37.82 31.51 32.35
N GLN A 238 -38.49 30.37 32.52
CA GLN A 238 -38.42 29.60 33.79
C GLN A 238 -36.99 29.11 34.07
N ARG A 239 -36.23 28.76 33.03
CA ARG A 239 -34.92 28.17 33.19
C ARG A 239 -33.75 29.18 33.23
N PHE A 240 -33.81 30.22 32.44
CA PHE A 240 -32.70 31.16 32.23
C PHE A 240 -33.03 32.60 32.66
N GLY A 241 -34.27 32.87 33.11
CA GLY A 241 -34.76 34.21 33.38
C GLY A 241 -35.34 34.92 32.17
N GLY A 242 -36.02 36.04 32.38
CA GLY A 242 -36.75 36.77 31.36
C GLY A 242 -36.52 38.28 31.29
N ASP A 243 -35.47 38.77 31.98
CA ASP A 243 -35.25 40.22 32.11
C ASP A 243 -34.20 40.76 31.16
N ASP A 244 -33.55 39.89 30.35
CA ASP A 244 -32.52 40.30 29.38
C ASP A 244 -33.14 40.86 28.08
N ALA A 245 -32.34 41.60 27.31
CA ALA A 245 -32.79 42.20 26.04
C ALA A 245 -33.14 41.15 24.98
N TYR A 246 -32.49 39.96 25.03
CA TYR A 246 -32.78 38.87 24.13
C TYR A 246 -34.19 38.31 24.32
N PHE A 247 -34.54 37.99 25.58
CA PHE A 247 -35.87 37.50 25.89
C PHE A 247 -36.97 38.53 25.51
N ASP A 248 -36.77 39.81 25.89
CA ASP A 248 -37.72 40.88 25.56
C ASP A 248 -37.98 40.97 24.03
N LYS A 249 -36.92 40.90 23.22
CA LYS A 249 -37.04 40.88 21.75
C LYS A 249 -37.80 39.66 21.23
N GLN A 250 -37.54 38.48 21.74
CA GLN A 250 -38.19 37.26 21.24
C GLN A 250 -39.65 37.18 21.74
N TRP A 251 -39.93 37.67 22.94
CA TRP A 251 -41.28 37.78 23.48
C TRP A 251 -42.12 38.79 22.71
N ALA A 252 -41.53 39.92 22.34
CA ALA A 252 -42.14 40.90 21.48
C ALA A 252 -42.51 40.29 20.10
N ARG A 253 -41.60 39.55 19.48
CA ARG A 253 -41.87 38.88 18.21
C ARG A 253 -42.97 37.83 18.33
N TYR A 254 -42.96 37.02 19.40
CA TYR A 254 -44.07 36.10 19.69
C TYR A 254 -45.41 36.82 19.75
N THR A 255 -45.50 37.93 20.50
CA THR A 255 -46.76 38.65 20.71
C THR A 255 -47.27 39.37 19.46
N ILE A 256 -46.37 39.98 18.66
CA ILE A 256 -46.80 40.65 17.41
C ILE A 256 -47.13 39.63 16.33
N PHE A 257 -46.44 38.50 16.20
CA PHE A 257 -46.78 37.43 15.26
C PHE A 257 -48.09 36.75 15.64
N SER A 258 -48.35 36.57 16.95
CA SER A 258 -49.66 36.11 17.43
C SER A 258 -50.75 37.08 17.05
N ALA A 259 -50.54 38.41 17.20
CA ALA A 259 -51.53 39.42 16.82
C ALA A 259 -51.86 39.37 15.31
N ILE A 260 -50.82 39.27 14.45
CA ILE A 260 -50.97 39.16 12.98
C ILE A 260 -51.74 37.88 12.63
N CYS A 261 -51.36 36.73 13.18
CA CYS A 261 -52.01 35.45 12.88
C CYS A 261 -53.43 35.37 13.39
N LEU A 262 -53.69 35.88 14.59
CA LEU A 262 -55.06 35.95 15.15
C LEU A 262 -55.97 36.88 14.34
N GLU A 263 -55.47 38.04 13.91
CA GLU A 263 -56.21 38.93 13.03
C GLU A 263 -56.55 38.25 11.70
N GLY A 264 -55.52 37.62 11.08
CA GLY A 264 -55.72 36.89 9.82
C GLY A 264 -56.66 35.69 9.90
N THR A 265 -56.91 35.14 11.11
CA THR A 265 -57.93 34.09 11.37
C THR A 265 -59.27 34.62 11.88
N GLY A 266 -59.46 35.94 11.93
CA GLY A 266 -60.68 36.57 12.34
C GLY A 266 -60.94 36.68 13.85
N LYS A 267 -59.88 36.34 14.70
CA LYS A 267 -59.96 36.42 16.15
C LYS A 267 -59.57 37.81 16.67
N GLN A 268 -60.25 38.82 16.26
CA GLN A 268 -59.88 40.24 16.47
C GLN A 268 -59.68 40.66 17.92
N LYS A 269 -60.54 40.17 18.88
CA LYS A 269 -60.36 40.49 20.30
C LYS A 269 -59.03 39.93 20.90
N GLU A 270 -58.69 38.69 20.52
CA GLU A 270 -57.45 38.03 20.94
C GLU A 270 -56.26 38.73 20.29
N ALA A 271 -56.36 39.11 19.00
CA ALA A 271 -55.34 39.85 18.28
C ALA A 271 -55.03 41.20 18.96
N ALA A 272 -56.08 41.96 19.35
CA ALA A 272 -55.90 43.23 20.04
C ALA A 272 -55.25 43.06 21.43
N THR A 273 -55.53 41.95 22.13
CA THR A 273 -54.86 41.60 23.40
C THR A 273 -53.37 41.27 23.20
N ALA A 274 -53.04 40.48 22.19
CA ALA A 274 -51.65 40.14 21.83
C ALA A 274 -50.86 41.40 21.42
N TYR A 275 -51.48 42.30 20.61
CA TYR A 275 -50.87 43.59 20.25
C TYR A 275 -50.64 44.47 21.47
N SER A 276 -51.57 44.53 22.41
CA SER A 276 -51.40 45.29 23.66
C SER A 276 -50.25 44.72 24.54
N ALA A 277 -50.04 43.40 24.49
CA ALA A 277 -48.88 42.76 25.15
C ALA A 277 -47.56 43.13 24.47
N PHE A 278 -47.53 43.15 23.13
CA PHE A 278 -46.37 43.59 22.34
C PHE A 278 -45.97 45.03 22.72
N GLN A 279 -46.95 45.97 22.77
CA GLN A 279 -46.69 47.39 23.10
C GLN A 279 -46.05 47.62 24.48
N LYS A 280 -46.14 46.67 25.40
CA LYS A 280 -45.53 46.71 26.73
C LYS A 280 -44.04 46.28 26.73
N THR A 281 -43.54 45.72 25.65
CA THR A 281 -42.14 45.28 25.53
C THR A 281 -41.22 46.49 25.24
N ARG A 282 -39.97 46.41 25.65
CA ARG A 282 -38.96 47.41 25.28
C ARG A 282 -38.66 47.39 23.79
N PHE A 283 -38.70 46.23 23.17
CA PHE A 283 -38.48 46.05 21.73
C PHE A 283 -39.50 46.77 20.88
N ALA A 284 -40.77 46.88 21.30
CA ALA A 284 -41.79 47.59 20.56
C ALA A 284 -41.43 49.07 20.25
N ASN A 285 -40.55 49.67 21.08
CA ASN A 285 -40.09 51.05 20.88
C ASN A 285 -38.79 51.15 20.04
N THR A 286 -38.29 50.01 19.55
CA THR A 286 -37.11 49.98 18.63
C THR A 286 -37.59 50.15 17.20
N VAL A 287 -36.65 50.49 16.28
CA VAL A 287 -36.90 50.56 14.82
C VAL A 287 -37.52 49.25 14.30
N GLU A 288 -36.89 48.11 14.68
CA GLU A 288 -37.39 46.80 14.24
C GLU A 288 -38.80 46.51 14.77
N GLY A 289 -39.03 46.79 16.05
CA GLY A 289 -40.36 46.58 16.65
C GLY A 289 -41.45 47.44 16.02
N GLN A 290 -41.16 48.69 15.70
CA GLN A 290 -42.10 49.59 15.02
C GLN A 290 -42.39 49.16 13.58
N LEU A 291 -41.40 48.63 12.87
CA LEU A 291 -41.61 48.03 11.54
C LEU A 291 -42.49 46.77 11.64
N ASP A 292 -42.25 45.89 12.61
CA ASP A 292 -43.08 44.71 12.85
C ASP A 292 -44.53 45.11 13.23
N ALA A 293 -44.70 46.15 14.05
CA ALA A 293 -46.01 46.69 14.40
C ALA A 293 -46.80 47.24 13.19
N SER A 294 -46.11 47.81 12.22
CA SER A 294 -46.74 48.40 11.02
C SER A 294 -47.48 47.38 10.18
N ASP A 295 -47.03 46.10 10.18
CA ASP A 295 -47.73 45.04 9.46
C ASP A 295 -49.10 44.74 10.10
N TYR A 296 -49.19 44.64 11.43
CA TYR A 296 -50.42 44.43 12.15
C TYR A 296 -51.38 45.68 12.00
N LEU A 297 -50.82 46.89 12.17
CA LEU A 297 -51.60 48.14 12.01
C LEU A 297 -52.20 48.29 10.60
N SER A 298 -51.43 47.87 9.59
CA SER A 298 -51.95 47.89 8.19
C SER A 298 -53.04 46.85 7.97
N MET A 299 -52.93 45.65 8.53
CA MET A 299 -53.92 44.59 8.45
C MET A 299 -55.25 44.99 9.11
N THR A 300 -55.15 45.70 10.22
CA THR A 300 -56.34 46.16 10.97
C THR A 300 -56.95 47.49 10.46
N GLY A 301 -56.39 48.02 9.36
CA GLY A 301 -56.87 49.32 8.80
C GLY A 301 -56.52 50.53 9.62
N ARG A 302 -55.67 50.42 10.63
CA ARG A 302 -55.18 51.50 11.50
C ARG A 302 -54.07 52.33 10.84
N TRP A 303 -54.30 52.73 9.62
CA TRP A 303 -53.31 53.39 8.74
C TRP A 303 -52.71 54.67 9.31
N GLY A 304 -53.50 55.41 10.08
CA GLY A 304 -53.06 56.65 10.75
C GLY A 304 -51.94 56.34 11.74
N GLU A 305 -52.12 55.34 12.58
CA GLU A 305 -51.12 54.89 13.56
C GLU A 305 -49.89 54.24 12.88
N ALA A 306 -50.14 53.49 11.78
CA ALA A 306 -49.02 52.94 11.00
C ALA A 306 -48.17 54.09 10.40
N ALA A 307 -48.76 55.14 9.90
CA ALA A 307 -48.06 56.32 9.37
C ALA A 307 -47.29 57.06 10.46
N ASP A 308 -47.87 57.24 11.66
CA ASP A 308 -47.24 57.90 12.80
C ASP A 308 -46.05 57.07 13.32
N ASN A 309 -46.21 55.75 13.36
CA ASN A 309 -45.11 54.80 13.71
C ASN A 309 -43.92 54.94 12.76
N LEU A 310 -44.22 54.92 11.45
CA LEU A 310 -43.19 55.06 10.43
C LEU A 310 -42.56 56.46 10.38
N PHE A 311 -43.29 57.52 10.78
CA PHE A 311 -42.77 58.85 10.90
C PHE A 311 -41.76 58.99 12.04
N SER A 312 -41.98 58.34 13.17
CA SER A 312 -41.06 58.34 14.30
C SER A 312 -39.69 57.79 13.98
N LEU A 313 -39.58 57.02 12.89
CA LEU A 313 -38.31 56.42 12.42
C LEU A 313 -37.47 57.36 11.54
N ASP A 314 -38.00 58.49 11.08
CA ASP A 314 -37.29 59.43 10.17
C ASP A 314 -35.97 59.90 10.74
N GLY A 315 -35.90 60.18 12.05
CA GLY A 315 -34.68 60.59 12.73
C GLY A 315 -33.55 59.54 12.72
N LEU A 316 -33.91 58.27 12.60
CA LEU A 316 -32.93 57.19 12.57
C LEU A 316 -32.38 56.89 11.17
N PHE A 317 -33.10 57.28 10.13
CA PHE A 317 -32.69 57.23 8.72
C PHE A 317 -32.15 58.55 8.18
N ALA A 318 -32.05 59.58 9.02
CA ALA A 318 -31.55 60.92 8.68
C ALA A 318 -30.07 61.05 8.70
N ASP A 319 -29.32 60.00 9.10
CA ASP A 319 -27.88 60.04 9.14
C ASP A 319 -27.29 60.04 7.70
N GLU A 320 -26.90 61.26 7.25
CA GLU A 320 -26.43 61.50 5.86
C GLU A 320 -25.24 60.66 5.44
N GLN A 321 -24.45 60.14 6.41
CA GLN A 321 -23.27 59.30 6.11
C GLN A 321 -23.66 57.86 5.70
N ALA A 322 -24.83 57.38 6.10
CA ALA A 322 -25.29 56.03 5.73
C ALA A 322 -25.86 55.96 4.31
N GLY A 323 -26.20 57.08 3.68
CA GLY A 323 -26.78 57.19 2.33
C GLY A 323 -27.97 56.24 2.13
N THR A 324 -29.06 56.75 1.61
CA THR A 324 -30.30 55.96 1.41
C THR A 324 -30.04 54.82 0.41
N SER A 325 -30.25 53.56 0.81
CA SER A 325 -30.21 52.44 -0.09
C SER A 325 -31.57 52.16 -0.74
N LEU A 326 -31.62 51.42 -1.85
CA LEU A 326 -32.90 50.97 -2.45
C LEU A 326 -33.74 50.18 -1.44
N GLU A 327 -33.08 49.38 -0.57
CA GLU A 327 -33.72 48.63 0.50
C GLU A 327 -34.41 49.56 1.53
N ASP A 328 -33.75 50.65 1.92
CA ASP A 328 -34.31 51.62 2.86
C ASP A 328 -35.50 52.35 2.25
N ILE A 329 -35.44 52.69 0.96
CA ILE A 329 -36.58 53.27 0.24
C ILE A 329 -37.75 52.30 0.27
N HIS A 330 -37.52 51.04 -0.05
CA HIS A 330 -38.60 50.01 -0.13
C HIS A 330 -39.17 49.68 1.26
N ARG A 331 -38.32 49.47 2.26
CA ARG A 331 -38.73 49.01 3.60
C ARG A 331 -39.35 50.13 4.44
N HIS A 332 -38.92 51.34 4.25
CA HIS A 332 -39.33 52.47 5.09
C HIS A 332 -40.18 53.47 4.29
N LEU A 333 -39.59 54.17 3.32
CA LEU A 333 -40.27 55.30 2.63
C LEU A 333 -41.49 54.86 1.85
N LEU A 334 -41.44 53.72 1.14
CA LEU A 334 -42.59 53.22 0.37
C LEU A 334 -43.73 52.77 1.29
N ARG A 335 -43.39 52.11 2.40
CA ARG A 335 -44.39 51.73 3.42
C ARG A 335 -45.02 52.98 4.06
N LYS A 336 -44.24 53.97 4.38
CA LYS A 336 -44.68 55.25 4.92
C LYS A 336 -45.58 56.00 3.93
N TYR A 337 -45.20 56.05 2.65
CA TYR A 337 -46.02 56.58 1.59
C TYR A 337 -47.40 55.87 1.54
N ASN A 338 -47.39 54.56 1.45
CA ASN A 338 -48.60 53.77 1.38
C ASN A 338 -49.55 54.00 2.62
N ALA A 339 -48.94 53.99 3.82
CA ALA A 339 -49.68 54.21 5.06
C ALA A 339 -50.37 55.62 5.06
N ASN A 340 -49.67 56.69 4.63
CA ASN A 340 -50.20 58.00 4.53
C ASN A 340 -51.32 58.11 3.46
N VAL A 341 -51.18 57.47 2.30
CA VAL A 341 -52.18 57.40 1.26
C VAL A 341 -53.47 56.76 1.80
N MET A 342 -53.29 55.58 2.45
CA MET A 342 -54.43 54.82 3.01
C MET A 342 -55.14 55.56 4.19
N ALA A 343 -54.30 56.31 4.96
CA ALA A 343 -54.81 57.16 6.03
C ALA A 343 -55.51 58.45 5.54
N GLY A 344 -55.50 58.75 4.23
CA GLY A 344 -56.08 59.98 3.65
C GLY A 344 -55.23 61.24 3.87
N ARG A 345 -53.97 61.13 4.34
CA ARG A 345 -53.01 62.20 4.66
C ARG A 345 -52.26 62.67 3.40
N ARG A 346 -52.96 63.35 2.47
CA ARG A 346 -52.44 63.71 1.13
C ARG A 346 -51.15 64.50 1.16
N ASP A 347 -51.03 65.52 2.01
CA ASP A 347 -49.80 66.36 2.07
C ASP A 347 -48.62 65.57 2.57
N SER A 348 -48.81 64.75 3.60
CA SER A 348 -47.74 63.87 4.11
C SER A 348 -47.32 62.81 3.07
N ALA A 349 -48.28 62.26 2.33
CA ALA A 349 -47.95 61.30 1.25
C ALA A 349 -47.18 61.98 0.13
N LEU A 350 -47.58 63.21 -0.28
CA LEU A 350 -46.81 63.96 -1.28
C LEU A 350 -45.36 64.28 -0.82
N THR A 351 -45.21 64.67 0.45
CA THR A 351 -43.87 64.92 1.04
C THR A 351 -43.00 63.66 0.96
N VAL A 352 -43.56 62.52 1.33
CA VAL A 352 -42.81 61.27 1.25
C VAL A 352 -42.52 60.84 -0.20
N ALA A 353 -43.47 61.08 -1.13
CA ALA A 353 -43.24 60.81 -2.55
C ALA A 353 -42.08 61.65 -3.11
N ASN A 354 -41.99 62.92 -2.76
CA ASN A 354 -40.90 63.81 -3.13
C ASN A 354 -39.58 63.29 -2.54
N GLN A 355 -39.55 62.88 -1.26
CA GLN A 355 -38.34 62.28 -0.65
C GLN A 355 -37.91 61.02 -1.36
N ILE A 356 -38.83 60.17 -1.81
CA ILE A 356 -38.52 58.97 -2.61
C ILE A 356 -37.89 59.38 -3.92
N CYS A 357 -38.48 60.35 -4.68
CA CYS A 357 -37.93 60.82 -5.95
C CYS A 357 -36.51 61.41 -5.80
N GLU A 358 -36.30 62.25 -4.81
CA GLU A 358 -35.02 62.92 -4.55
C GLU A 358 -33.90 61.90 -4.22
N ARG A 359 -34.23 60.82 -3.52
CA ARG A 359 -33.27 59.82 -3.07
C ARG A 359 -33.09 58.68 -4.05
N LEU A 360 -34.05 58.41 -4.92
CA LEU A 360 -34.10 57.26 -5.79
C LEU A 360 -32.92 57.19 -6.76
N ASP A 361 -32.64 58.33 -7.45
CA ASP A 361 -31.54 58.39 -8.43
C ASP A 361 -30.19 58.14 -7.76
N SER A 362 -29.96 58.76 -6.61
CA SER A 362 -28.72 58.52 -5.84
C SER A 362 -28.62 57.10 -5.34
N ALA A 363 -29.72 56.48 -4.91
CA ALA A 363 -29.76 55.12 -4.46
C ALA A 363 -29.51 54.12 -5.62
N ILE A 364 -30.06 54.41 -6.81
CA ILE A 364 -29.80 53.63 -8.01
C ILE A 364 -28.34 53.68 -8.43
N ILE A 365 -27.78 54.90 -8.53
CA ILE A 365 -26.36 55.08 -8.90
C ILE A 365 -25.44 54.38 -7.90
N LYS A 366 -25.71 54.52 -6.59
CA LYS A 366 -24.96 53.85 -5.55
C LYS A 366 -25.07 52.34 -5.66
N SER A 367 -26.28 51.82 -5.91
CA SER A 367 -26.48 50.38 -6.10
C SER A 367 -25.72 49.83 -7.33
N GLN A 368 -25.77 50.61 -8.45
CA GLN A 368 -25.04 50.24 -9.67
C GLN A 368 -23.52 50.27 -9.47
N LEU A 369 -22.99 51.24 -8.72
CA LEU A 369 -21.60 51.32 -8.40
C LEU A 369 -21.16 50.15 -7.56
N ILE A 370 -21.87 49.84 -6.47
CA ILE A 370 -21.61 48.67 -5.62
C ILE A 370 -21.70 47.40 -6.44
N ASP A 371 -22.73 47.23 -7.25
CA ASP A 371 -22.89 46.05 -8.13
C ASP A 371 -21.71 45.91 -9.11
N SER A 372 -21.21 47.02 -9.68
CA SER A 372 -20.05 47.00 -10.59
C SER A 372 -18.75 46.65 -9.87
N GLU A 373 -18.55 47.22 -8.67
CA GLU A 373 -17.35 46.89 -7.84
C GLU A 373 -17.38 45.41 -7.40
N GLU A 374 -18.52 44.92 -6.97
CA GLU A 374 -18.68 43.50 -6.60
C GLU A 374 -18.42 42.57 -7.81
N GLN A 375 -18.97 42.92 -8.98
CA GLN A 375 -18.74 42.13 -10.21
C GLN A 375 -17.28 42.09 -10.62
N GLU A 376 -16.58 43.21 -10.55
CA GLU A 376 -15.16 43.28 -10.88
C GLU A 376 -14.32 42.48 -9.87
N MET A 377 -14.63 42.54 -8.58
CA MET A 377 -13.97 41.77 -7.55
C MET A 377 -14.21 40.26 -7.75
N ILE A 378 -15.44 39.85 -8.03
CA ILE A 378 -15.80 38.47 -8.30
C ILE A 378 -15.03 37.98 -9.53
N ARG A 379 -15.02 38.75 -10.62
CA ARG A 379 -14.30 38.42 -11.84
C ARG A 379 -12.81 38.19 -11.59
N GLN A 380 -12.16 39.09 -10.83
CA GLN A 380 -10.75 38.96 -10.47
C GLN A 380 -10.49 37.69 -9.65
N LYS A 381 -11.39 37.38 -8.72
CA LYS A 381 -11.25 36.16 -7.90
C LYS A 381 -11.47 34.89 -8.73
N GLU A 382 -12.44 34.88 -9.62
CA GLU A 382 -12.66 33.76 -10.55
C GLU A 382 -11.43 33.54 -11.46
N GLU A 383 -10.82 34.61 -11.98
CA GLU A 383 -9.59 34.52 -12.76
C GLU A 383 -8.44 33.94 -11.93
N GLN A 384 -8.30 34.34 -10.67
CA GLN A 384 -7.28 33.78 -9.77
C GLN A 384 -7.52 32.29 -9.51
N ILE A 385 -8.75 31.87 -9.22
CA ILE A 385 -9.12 30.47 -9.02
C ILE A 385 -8.81 29.65 -10.28
N LEU A 386 -9.19 30.14 -11.45
CA LEU A 386 -8.92 29.48 -12.72
C LEU A 386 -7.43 29.31 -12.98
N GLN A 387 -6.63 30.37 -12.78
CA GLN A 387 -5.18 30.32 -12.92
C GLN A 387 -4.53 29.31 -11.96
N GLN A 388 -5.04 29.23 -10.72
CA GLN A 388 -4.57 28.26 -9.74
C GLN A 388 -4.89 26.84 -10.18
N GLN A 389 -6.10 26.59 -10.66
CA GLN A 389 -6.51 25.28 -11.19
C GLN A 389 -5.68 24.88 -12.42
N GLU A 390 -5.42 25.81 -13.35
CA GLU A 390 -4.55 25.54 -14.49
C GLU A 390 -3.11 25.18 -14.08
N ARG A 391 -2.54 25.91 -13.09
CA ARG A 391 -1.20 25.58 -12.56
C ARG A 391 -1.17 24.18 -11.96
N LEU A 392 -2.15 23.84 -11.15
CA LEU A 392 -2.27 22.50 -10.55
C LEU A 392 -2.42 21.41 -11.62
N SER A 393 -3.25 21.66 -12.64
CA SER A 393 -3.42 20.75 -13.78
C SER A 393 -2.13 20.55 -14.55
N LYS A 394 -1.41 21.64 -14.89
CA LYS A 394 -0.10 21.58 -15.55
C LYS A 394 0.93 20.81 -14.73
N ASN A 395 0.98 21.04 -13.42
CA ASN A 395 1.88 20.32 -12.52
C ASN A 395 1.56 18.83 -12.47
N ARG A 396 0.27 18.44 -12.42
CA ARG A 396 -0.16 17.04 -12.49
C ARG A 396 0.25 16.38 -13.81
N ILE A 397 0.04 17.05 -14.93
CA ILE A 397 0.46 16.55 -16.25
C ILE A 397 1.97 16.37 -16.33
N MET A 398 2.76 17.35 -15.86
CA MET A 398 4.22 17.26 -15.81
C MET A 398 4.69 16.11 -14.91
N ALA A 399 4.07 15.91 -13.76
CA ALA A 399 4.36 14.78 -12.88
C ALA A 399 4.06 13.43 -13.54
N LEU A 400 2.93 13.31 -14.26
CA LEU A 400 2.59 12.11 -15.01
C LEU A 400 3.59 11.83 -16.14
N ILE A 401 3.97 12.85 -16.93
CA ILE A 401 4.98 12.70 -17.99
C ILE A 401 6.32 12.25 -17.42
N SER A 402 6.78 12.87 -16.31
CA SER A 402 8.04 12.47 -15.68
C SER A 402 8.01 11.04 -15.16
N THR A 403 6.88 10.61 -14.59
CA THR A 403 6.69 9.23 -14.13
C THR A 403 6.76 8.24 -15.28
N VAL A 404 6.11 8.53 -16.41
CA VAL A 404 6.16 7.69 -17.62
C VAL A 404 7.59 7.59 -18.17
N ILE A 405 8.34 8.71 -18.22
CA ILE A 405 9.74 8.71 -18.65
C ILE A 405 10.60 7.81 -17.74
N VAL A 406 10.45 7.91 -16.43
CA VAL A 406 11.18 7.07 -15.46
C VAL A 406 10.86 5.59 -15.67
N LEU A 407 9.58 5.25 -15.89
CA LEU A 407 9.17 3.88 -16.18
C LEU A 407 9.76 3.33 -17.48
N ILE A 408 9.82 4.15 -18.54
CA ILE A 408 10.44 3.76 -19.80
C ILE A 408 11.94 3.51 -19.61
N ILE A 409 12.65 4.40 -18.91
CA ILE A 409 14.07 4.23 -18.62
C ILE A 409 14.30 2.94 -17.81
N PHE A 410 13.49 2.72 -16.77
CA PHE A 410 13.55 1.51 -15.97
C PHE A 410 13.32 0.25 -16.81
N PHE A 411 12.33 0.26 -17.70
CA PHE A 411 12.04 -0.87 -18.60
C PHE A 411 13.20 -1.16 -19.55
N VAL A 412 13.80 -0.12 -20.15
CA VAL A 412 14.96 -0.26 -21.04
C VAL A 412 16.18 -0.83 -20.29
N VAL A 413 16.46 -0.31 -19.09
CA VAL A 413 17.56 -0.81 -18.23
C VAL A 413 17.29 -2.26 -17.83
N PHE A 414 16.07 -2.57 -17.39
CA PHE A 414 15.68 -3.92 -16.99
C PHE A 414 15.81 -4.94 -18.13
N THR A 415 15.33 -4.60 -19.33
CA THR A 415 15.43 -5.48 -20.51
C THR A 415 16.88 -5.68 -20.94
N THR A 416 17.71 -4.64 -20.89
CA THR A 416 19.14 -4.73 -21.21
C THR A 416 19.90 -5.63 -20.22
N ILE A 417 19.63 -5.48 -18.92
CA ILE A 417 20.22 -6.33 -17.87
C ILE A 417 19.79 -7.78 -18.06
N ARG A 418 18.50 -8.03 -18.30
CA ARG A 418 18.00 -9.39 -18.55
C ARG A 418 18.64 -10.03 -19.79
N HIS A 419 18.76 -9.27 -20.89
CA HIS A 419 19.38 -9.76 -22.11
C HIS A 419 20.86 -10.10 -21.91
N GLN A 420 21.59 -9.25 -21.20
CA GLN A 420 23.00 -9.54 -20.86
C GLN A 420 23.14 -10.75 -19.94
N ALA A 421 22.25 -10.89 -18.93
CA ALA A 421 22.26 -12.04 -18.04
C ALA A 421 21.97 -13.35 -18.79
N ALA A 422 20.98 -13.35 -19.69
CA ALA A 422 20.64 -14.49 -20.53
C ALA A 422 21.82 -14.90 -21.44
N LYS A 423 22.50 -13.93 -22.07
CA LYS A 423 23.70 -14.20 -22.88
C LYS A 423 24.85 -14.81 -22.05
N ARG A 424 25.06 -14.34 -20.82
CA ARG A 424 26.09 -14.89 -19.93
C ARG A 424 25.75 -16.32 -19.50
N MET A 425 24.50 -16.59 -19.16
CA MET A 425 24.04 -17.94 -18.79
C MET A 425 24.19 -18.91 -19.95
N ALA A 426 23.80 -18.53 -21.17
CA ALA A 426 23.96 -19.36 -22.36
C ALA A 426 25.42 -19.69 -22.66
N LYS A 427 26.35 -18.70 -22.52
CA LYS A 427 27.79 -18.97 -22.68
C LYS A 427 28.35 -19.92 -21.61
N LEU A 428 27.91 -19.76 -20.35
CA LEU A 428 28.36 -20.62 -19.27
C LEU A 428 27.87 -22.05 -19.45
N GLN A 429 26.62 -22.20 -19.89
CA GLN A 429 26.01 -23.51 -20.16
C GLN A 429 26.73 -24.21 -21.32
N ALA A 430 26.99 -23.53 -22.42
CA ALA A 430 27.71 -24.07 -23.57
C ALA A 430 29.17 -24.46 -23.19
N ALA A 431 29.83 -23.68 -22.32
CA ALA A 431 31.17 -24.03 -21.83
C ALA A 431 31.13 -25.26 -20.94
N LYS A 432 30.14 -25.43 -20.10
CA LYS A 432 29.96 -26.60 -19.25
C LYS A 432 29.70 -27.85 -20.08
N GLU A 433 28.78 -27.81 -21.04
CA GLU A 433 28.47 -28.93 -21.93
C GLU A 433 29.67 -29.38 -22.75
N ARG A 434 30.48 -28.41 -23.22
CA ARG A 434 31.72 -28.72 -23.90
C ARG A 434 32.72 -29.43 -23.00
N MET A 435 32.90 -28.96 -21.77
CA MET A 435 33.81 -29.55 -20.80
C MET A 435 33.40 -30.99 -20.41
N GLU A 436 32.08 -31.21 -20.17
CA GLU A 436 31.52 -32.53 -19.91
C GLU A 436 31.74 -33.49 -21.10
N SER A 437 31.57 -33.02 -22.33
CA SER A 437 31.83 -33.79 -23.54
C SER A 437 33.33 -34.16 -23.70
N GLU A 438 34.25 -33.21 -23.44
CA GLU A 438 35.67 -33.46 -23.49
C GLU A 438 36.11 -34.48 -22.43
N LEU A 439 35.56 -34.41 -21.22
CA LEU A 439 35.81 -35.38 -20.14
C LEU A 439 35.23 -36.77 -20.46
N GLN A 440 34.08 -36.85 -21.09
CA GLN A 440 33.52 -38.14 -21.53
C GLN A 440 34.41 -38.81 -22.56
N ILE A 441 34.95 -38.05 -23.52
CA ILE A 441 35.92 -38.60 -24.49
C ILE A 441 37.19 -39.11 -23.79
N ALA A 442 37.67 -38.36 -22.79
CA ALA A 442 38.85 -38.80 -22.01
C ALA A 442 38.55 -40.11 -21.25
N ARG A 443 37.36 -40.27 -20.69
CA ARG A 443 36.90 -41.52 -20.05
C ARG A 443 36.90 -42.68 -21.05
N ASP A 444 36.33 -42.48 -22.21
CA ASP A 444 36.21 -43.54 -23.24
C ASP A 444 37.64 -44.00 -23.68
N ILE A 445 38.60 -43.06 -23.81
CA ILE A 445 40.00 -43.37 -24.10
C ILE A 445 40.62 -44.16 -22.94
N GLN A 446 40.46 -43.74 -21.68
CA GLN A 446 40.99 -44.41 -20.51
C GLN A 446 40.43 -45.84 -20.39
N MET A 447 39.09 -46.00 -20.50
CA MET A 447 38.46 -47.31 -20.42
C MET A 447 38.90 -48.27 -21.55
N SER A 448 39.36 -47.74 -22.69
CA SER A 448 39.93 -48.55 -23.76
C SER A 448 41.34 -49.07 -23.43
N MET A 449 42.02 -48.56 -22.42
CA MET A 449 43.35 -48.99 -21.99
C MET A 449 43.32 -50.16 -21.01
N VAL A 450 42.20 -50.37 -20.32
CA VAL A 450 41.97 -51.47 -19.42
C VAL A 450 41.38 -52.68 -20.17
N PRO A 451 41.78 -53.92 -19.87
CA PRO A 451 41.26 -55.12 -20.54
C PRO A 451 39.73 -55.25 -20.27
N ASN A 452 38.98 -55.49 -21.34
CA ASN A 452 37.52 -55.77 -21.29
C ASN A 452 37.21 -57.25 -21.59
N SER A 453 38.20 -58.02 -21.86
CA SER A 453 38.16 -59.48 -22.06
C SER A 453 39.28 -60.16 -21.26
N PHE A 454 39.07 -61.35 -20.79
CA PHE A 454 39.99 -62.08 -19.96
C PHE A 454 40.45 -63.35 -20.65
N PRO A 455 41.63 -63.96 -20.24
CA PRO A 455 42.14 -65.12 -20.96
C PRO A 455 41.23 -66.35 -20.79
N GLU A 456 40.91 -67.00 -21.90
CA GLU A 456 40.18 -68.26 -21.93
C GLU A 456 41.16 -69.41 -21.92
N VAL A 457 41.64 -69.81 -20.71
CA VAL A 457 42.55 -70.91 -20.48
C VAL A 457 41.86 -71.95 -19.61
N ASP A 458 41.98 -73.21 -19.94
CA ASP A 458 41.36 -74.31 -19.17
C ASP A 458 41.95 -74.31 -17.73
N GLY A 459 41.03 -74.29 -16.76
CA GLY A 459 41.31 -74.21 -15.35
C GLY A 459 41.61 -72.84 -14.78
N LEU A 460 41.62 -71.75 -15.59
CA LEU A 460 41.74 -70.37 -15.13
C LEU A 460 40.42 -69.64 -15.24
N ASP A 461 39.91 -69.09 -14.13
CA ASP A 461 38.81 -68.15 -14.10
C ASP A 461 39.30 -66.83 -13.52
N MET A 462 39.30 -65.76 -14.39
CA MET A 462 39.78 -64.43 -14.05
C MET A 462 38.77 -63.40 -14.49
N TYR A 463 38.46 -62.44 -13.59
CA TYR A 463 37.61 -61.29 -13.88
C TYR A 463 38.10 -60.08 -13.12
N ALA A 464 37.88 -58.88 -13.70
CA ALA A 464 38.13 -57.63 -13.06
C ALA A 464 37.08 -56.60 -13.46
N SER A 465 36.81 -55.64 -12.57
CA SER A 465 35.89 -54.54 -12.81
C SER A 465 36.47 -53.25 -12.25
N MET A 466 36.23 -52.17 -12.96
CA MET A 466 36.65 -50.81 -12.55
C MET A 466 35.49 -49.83 -12.79
N THR A 467 35.12 -49.13 -11.74
CA THR A 467 34.08 -48.09 -11.77
C THR A 467 34.68 -46.78 -11.25
N PRO A 468 34.99 -45.81 -12.12
CA PRO A 468 35.52 -44.51 -11.68
C PRO A 468 34.50 -43.71 -10.88
N ALA A 469 34.95 -43.05 -9.81
CA ALA A 469 34.11 -42.16 -8.98
C ALA A 469 33.80 -40.83 -9.66
N LYS A 470 34.62 -40.43 -10.61
CA LYS A 470 34.45 -39.21 -11.43
C LYS A 470 34.43 -39.58 -12.92
N GLU A 471 34.45 -38.55 -13.76
CA GLU A 471 34.47 -38.74 -15.21
C GLU A 471 35.67 -39.57 -15.66
N VAL A 472 36.82 -39.42 -15.01
CA VAL A 472 38.05 -40.20 -15.24
C VAL A 472 38.68 -40.62 -13.90
N GLY A 473 39.18 -41.82 -13.79
CA GLY A 473 39.74 -42.43 -12.56
C GLY A 473 41.27 -42.50 -12.51
N GLY A 474 41.81 -42.84 -11.31
CA GLY A 474 43.19 -43.12 -11.06
C GLY A 474 43.52 -44.62 -11.11
N ASP A 475 42.53 -45.45 -10.84
CA ASP A 475 42.68 -46.91 -10.77
C ASP A 475 43.11 -47.55 -12.09
N LEU A 476 43.80 -48.66 -11.96
CA LEU A 476 44.19 -49.49 -13.10
C LEU A 476 44.14 -50.98 -12.76
N TYR A 477 43.88 -51.78 -13.75
CA TYR A 477 44.21 -53.17 -13.76
C TYR A 477 44.70 -53.61 -15.14
N GLY A 478 45.47 -54.64 -15.18
CA GLY A 478 45.97 -55.19 -16.44
C GLY A 478 46.47 -56.62 -16.30
N TYR A 479 46.55 -57.31 -17.40
CA TYR A 479 47.17 -58.61 -17.46
C TYR A 479 47.90 -58.84 -18.77
N LEU A 480 48.85 -59.83 -18.74
CA LEU A 480 49.51 -60.35 -19.91
C LEU A 480 49.68 -61.84 -19.74
N LEU A 481 49.13 -62.59 -20.64
CA LEU A 481 49.41 -64.06 -20.70
C LEU A 481 50.51 -64.32 -21.75
N GLN A 482 51.57 -64.92 -21.33
CA GLN A 482 52.66 -65.33 -22.21
C GLN A 482 53.05 -66.75 -21.90
N ASP A 483 52.78 -67.65 -22.86
CA ASP A 483 52.83 -69.11 -22.66
C ASP A 483 51.97 -69.54 -21.48
N ASP A 484 52.55 -70.14 -20.45
CA ASP A 484 51.82 -70.58 -19.25
C ASP A 484 51.96 -69.58 -18.06
N MET A 485 52.60 -68.45 -18.32
CA MET A 485 52.86 -67.39 -17.31
C MET A 485 51.85 -66.26 -17.43
N LEU A 486 51.08 -66.02 -16.40
CA LEU A 486 50.10 -64.93 -16.31
C LEU A 486 50.67 -63.83 -15.43
N TYR A 487 51.02 -62.68 -16.06
CA TYR A 487 51.26 -61.43 -15.36
C TYR A 487 49.94 -60.77 -15.12
N PHE A 488 49.69 -60.22 -13.95
CA PHE A 488 48.50 -59.40 -13.64
C PHE A 488 48.92 -58.30 -12.64
N ALA A 489 48.16 -57.21 -12.69
CA ALA A 489 48.38 -56.11 -11.79
C ALA A 489 47.06 -55.35 -11.52
N LEU A 490 46.95 -54.79 -10.33
CA LEU A 490 45.90 -53.87 -9.95
C LEU A 490 46.57 -52.76 -9.11
N GLY A 491 46.18 -51.49 -9.33
CA GLY A 491 46.78 -50.37 -8.63
C GLY A 491 45.87 -49.18 -8.58
N ASP A 492 46.14 -48.28 -7.65
CA ASP A 492 45.47 -47.00 -7.46
C ASP A 492 46.50 -45.85 -7.47
N VAL A 493 46.21 -44.82 -8.27
CA VAL A 493 47.03 -43.64 -8.43
C VAL A 493 46.56 -42.54 -7.48
N SER A 494 47.52 -42.00 -6.72
CA SER A 494 47.28 -40.87 -5.81
C SER A 494 46.58 -39.71 -6.50
N GLY A 495 45.46 -39.22 -5.89
CA GLY A 495 44.66 -38.12 -6.42
C GLY A 495 43.56 -38.56 -7.38
N LYS A 496 42.84 -37.62 -7.99
CA LYS A 496 41.65 -37.91 -8.79
C LYS A 496 41.57 -37.05 -10.04
N GLY A 497 40.78 -37.52 -11.03
CA GLY A 497 40.52 -36.83 -12.28
C GLY A 497 41.65 -36.86 -13.27
N VAL A 498 41.75 -35.89 -14.18
CA VAL A 498 42.63 -35.90 -15.34
C VAL A 498 44.12 -36.17 -15.01
N PRO A 499 44.74 -35.56 -13.96
CA PRO A 499 46.14 -35.87 -13.63
C PRO A 499 46.36 -37.34 -13.25
N ALA A 500 45.48 -37.91 -12.43
CA ALA A 500 45.59 -39.32 -12.00
C ALA A 500 45.40 -40.26 -13.19
N SER A 501 44.45 -40.00 -14.09
CA SER A 501 44.18 -40.80 -15.27
C SER A 501 45.37 -40.82 -16.26
N LEU A 502 46.10 -39.71 -16.39
CA LEU A 502 47.31 -39.65 -17.20
C LEU A 502 48.46 -40.48 -16.61
N PHE A 503 48.65 -40.39 -15.28
CA PHE A 503 49.67 -41.18 -14.57
C PHE A 503 49.31 -42.68 -14.60
N MET A 504 48.02 -43.03 -14.41
CA MET A 504 47.47 -44.37 -14.61
C MET A 504 47.83 -44.96 -15.98
N SER A 505 47.65 -44.15 -17.02
CA SER A 505 47.97 -44.57 -18.40
C SER A 505 49.46 -44.91 -18.59
N GLN A 506 50.33 -44.11 -17.95
CA GLN A 506 51.79 -44.38 -17.95
C GLN A 506 52.11 -45.66 -17.20
N ALA A 507 51.59 -45.82 -15.96
CA ALA A 507 51.79 -47.00 -15.15
C ALA A 507 51.33 -48.28 -15.86
N THR A 508 50.14 -48.26 -16.44
CA THR A 508 49.58 -49.40 -17.20
C THR A 508 50.51 -49.79 -18.38
N ARG A 509 50.95 -48.80 -19.13
CA ARG A 509 51.86 -49.05 -20.29
C ARG A 509 53.22 -49.59 -19.86
N LEU A 510 53.84 -49.11 -18.77
CA LEU A 510 55.08 -49.59 -18.21
C LEU A 510 54.96 -51.03 -17.72
N PHE A 511 53.87 -51.31 -16.92
CA PHE A 511 53.58 -52.67 -16.47
C PHE A 511 53.51 -53.65 -17.65
N LEU A 512 52.72 -53.38 -18.67
CA LEU A 512 52.60 -54.28 -19.82
C LEU A 512 53.87 -54.41 -20.63
N THR A 513 54.73 -53.36 -20.68
CA THR A 513 55.97 -53.38 -21.44
C THR A 513 57.03 -54.21 -20.71
N LEU A 514 57.15 -54.06 -19.39
CA LEU A 514 58.12 -54.78 -18.57
C LEU A 514 57.75 -56.26 -18.41
N SER A 515 56.43 -56.56 -18.24
CA SER A 515 55.93 -57.95 -18.24
C SER A 515 56.24 -58.68 -19.52
N LYS A 516 56.17 -58.05 -20.71
CA LYS A 516 56.55 -58.62 -21.99
C LYS A 516 58.04 -59.00 -22.08
N GLN A 517 58.88 -58.40 -21.23
CA GLN A 517 60.32 -58.70 -21.17
C GLN A 517 60.60 -59.88 -20.26
N GLY A 518 59.60 -60.45 -19.60
CA GLY A 518 59.76 -61.60 -18.74
C GLY A 518 60.35 -61.28 -17.37
N MET A 519 60.25 -60.08 -16.90
CA MET A 519 60.72 -59.59 -15.61
C MET A 519 59.94 -60.14 -14.44
N MET A 520 60.60 -60.38 -13.30
CA MET A 520 59.94 -60.77 -12.06
C MET A 520 59.15 -59.60 -11.46
N PRO A 521 58.02 -59.78 -10.70
CA PRO A 521 57.23 -58.76 -10.15
C PRO A 521 57.97 -57.62 -9.38
N ALA A 522 58.94 -57.99 -8.55
CA ALA A 522 59.75 -57.02 -7.83
C ALA A 522 60.62 -56.16 -8.76
N GLU A 523 61.18 -56.76 -9.82
CA GLU A 523 61.94 -56.03 -10.81
C GLU A 523 61.07 -55.09 -11.64
N ILE A 524 59.82 -55.55 -11.99
CA ILE A 524 58.83 -54.69 -12.61
C ILE A 524 58.55 -53.47 -11.74
N CYS A 525 58.21 -53.63 -10.46
CA CYS A 525 58.01 -52.54 -9.51
C CYS A 525 59.21 -51.61 -9.42
N THR A 526 60.41 -52.11 -9.31
CA THR A 526 61.64 -51.30 -9.28
C THR A 526 61.80 -50.46 -10.54
N ARG A 527 61.68 -51.06 -11.71
CA ARG A 527 61.73 -50.32 -13.01
C ARG A 527 60.67 -49.33 -13.22
N MET A 528 59.46 -49.66 -12.83
CA MET A 528 58.37 -48.73 -12.87
C MET A 528 58.62 -47.53 -11.94
N ASN A 529 59.08 -47.75 -10.75
CA ASN A 529 59.42 -46.70 -9.83
C ASN A 529 60.54 -45.79 -10.40
N ASP A 530 61.61 -46.32 -10.92
CA ASP A 530 62.64 -45.51 -11.57
C ASP A 530 62.17 -44.68 -12.70
N ALA A 531 61.22 -45.19 -13.50
CA ALA A 531 60.57 -44.46 -14.61
C ALA A 531 59.60 -43.42 -14.17
N LEU A 532 58.85 -43.59 -13.06
CA LEU A 532 57.78 -42.74 -12.62
C LEU A 532 58.16 -41.73 -11.51
N SER A 533 59.29 -41.93 -10.84
CA SER A 533 59.81 -41.03 -9.77
C SER A 533 60.80 -39.96 -10.27
N GLY A 534 60.91 -39.75 -11.58
CA GLY A 534 61.80 -38.76 -12.20
C GLY A 534 61.38 -37.30 -11.98
N GLU A 535 62.28 -36.38 -12.44
CA GLU A 535 62.01 -34.92 -12.36
C GLU A 535 60.71 -34.46 -13.06
N ASP A 536 60.21 -35.27 -14.02
CA ASP A 536 58.97 -35.02 -14.75
C ASP A 536 57.74 -35.27 -13.89
N ASN A 537 57.82 -35.88 -12.73
CA ASN A 537 56.74 -36.09 -11.77
C ASN A 537 56.49 -34.82 -10.90
N VAL A 538 56.18 -33.70 -11.56
CA VAL A 538 56.03 -32.37 -10.95
C VAL A 538 54.96 -32.32 -9.85
N LYS A 539 54.01 -33.23 -9.88
CA LYS A 539 52.92 -33.28 -8.89
C LYS A 539 53.14 -34.30 -7.78
N SER A 540 54.31 -34.93 -7.75
CA SER A 540 54.63 -36.00 -6.79
C SER A 540 53.55 -37.09 -6.76
N MET A 541 53.10 -37.50 -7.93
CA MET A 541 52.12 -38.58 -8.08
C MET A 541 52.79 -39.93 -7.80
N PHE A 542 52.04 -40.82 -7.23
CA PHE A 542 52.52 -42.20 -6.98
C PHE A 542 51.33 -43.16 -7.27
N VAL A 543 51.64 -44.41 -7.39
CA VAL A 543 50.65 -45.49 -7.53
C VAL A 543 50.95 -46.60 -6.52
N THR A 544 49.89 -46.96 -5.76
CA THR A 544 49.96 -48.23 -5.01
C THR A 544 49.60 -49.35 -5.97
N MET A 545 50.35 -50.45 -5.95
CA MET A 545 50.17 -51.47 -6.97
C MET A 545 50.49 -52.86 -6.43
N PHE A 546 49.63 -53.84 -6.71
CA PHE A 546 49.92 -55.23 -6.57
C PHE A 546 50.30 -55.83 -7.94
N VAL A 547 51.42 -56.42 -8.06
CA VAL A 547 51.91 -57.07 -9.31
C VAL A 547 52.14 -58.57 -9.04
N GLY A 548 51.52 -59.42 -9.81
CA GLY A 548 51.64 -60.90 -9.70
C GLY A 548 52.06 -61.55 -11.01
N LEU A 549 52.81 -62.65 -10.86
CA LEU A 549 53.23 -63.57 -11.91
C LEU A 549 52.79 -64.98 -11.49
N LEU A 550 51.81 -65.55 -12.14
CA LEU A 550 51.28 -66.88 -11.85
C LEU A 550 51.68 -67.87 -12.94
N ASP A 551 52.40 -68.94 -12.50
CA ASP A 551 52.63 -70.10 -13.35
C ASP A 551 51.36 -71.00 -13.36
N LEU A 552 50.65 -71.05 -14.48
CA LEU A 552 49.41 -71.78 -14.64
C LEU A 552 49.63 -73.33 -14.53
N LYS A 553 50.86 -73.87 -14.75
CA LYS A 553 51.13 -75.31 -14.64
C LYS A 553 51.33 -75.73 -13.19
N THR A 554 52.03 -74.98 -12.41
CA THR A 554 52.34 -75.32 -11.01
C THR A 554 51.39 -74.70 -10.01
N GLY A 555 50.82 -73.57 -10.34
CA GLY A 555 50.05 -72.72 -9.46
C GLY A 555 50.89 -71.79 -8.62
N HIS A 556 52.22 -71.76 -8.84
CA HIS A 556 53.17 -70.93 -8.13
C HIS A 556 52.94 -69.46 -8.46
N LEU A 557 52.83 -68.62 -7.45
CA LEU A 557 52.56 -67.18 -7.56
C LEU A 557 53.77 -66.43 -6.98
N ASP A 558 54.56 -65.77 -7.85
CA ASP A 558 55.46 -64.66 -7.46
C ASP A 558 54.66 -63.31 -7.46
N PHE A 559 54.94 -62.54 -6.47
CA PHE A 559 54.26 -61.24 -6.41
C PHE A 559 55.10 -60.17 -5.72
N CYS A 560 54.71 -58.91 -5.97
CA CYS A 560 55.25 -57.75 -5.26
C CYS A 560 54.12 -56.79 -4.95
N ASN A 561 53.90 -56.46 -3.68
CA ASN A 561 52.98 -55.44 -3.25
C ASN A 561 53.66 -54.09 -3.01
N ALA A 562 53.48 -53.14 -3.89
CA ALA A 562 54.04 -51.78 -3.79
C ALA A 562 53.12 -50.86 -3.07
N GLY A 563 52.90 -51.03 -1.76
CA GLY A 563 52.06 -50.19 -0.90
C GLY A 563 50.62 -50.29 -1.17
N HIS A 564 50.11 -51.34 -1.83
CA HIS A 564 48.70 -51.55 -2.15
C HIS A 564 47.98 -52.30 -1.03
N ASN A 565 46.63 -52.25 -0.99
CA ASN A 565 45.80 -53.01 -0.06
C ASN A 565 46.19 -54.52 -0.09
N SER A 566 46.19 -55.16 1.07
CA SER A 566 46.47 -56.56 1.17
C SER A 566 45.38 -57.39 0.47
N PRO A 567 45.76 -58.25 -0.53
CA PRO A 567 44.83 -59.15 -1.16
C PRO A 567 44.28 -60.20 -0.19
N VAL A 568 43.10 -60.67 -0.48
CA VAL A 568 42.45 -61.76 0.26
C VAL A 568 42.67 -63.07 -0.50
N LEU A 569 43.14 -64.08 0.21
CA LEU A 569 43.33 -65.41 -0.33
C LEU A 569 42.53 -66.44 0.49
N GLY A 570 41.76 -67.31 -0.19
CA GLY A 570 40.98 -68.34 0.47
C GLY A 570 40.29 -69.26 -0.51
N GLY A 571 39.39 -70.10 -0.07
CA GLY A 571 38.65 -71.02 -0.92
C GLY A 571 37.67 -71.92 -0.14
N GLU A 572 37.04 -72.88 -0.82
CA GLU A 572 36.04 -73.77 -0.21
C GLU A 572 36.59 -74.60 0.96
N THR A 573 37.88 -74.94 0.92
CA THR A 573 38.56 -75.77 1.95
C THR A 573 39.42 -74.96 2.87
N ASP A 574 39.77 -73.74 2.52
CA ASP A 574 40.67 -72.86 3.25
C ASP A 574 39.97 -71.62 3.77
N LYS A 575 40.35 -71.19 5.00
CA LYS A 575 39.77 -69.96 5.58
C LYS A 575 40.30 -68.75 4.81
N TRP A 576 39.36 -67.84 4.51
CA TRP A 576 39.72 -66.57 3.90
C TRP A 576 40.52 -65.70 4.88
N SER A 577 41.66 -65.16 4.40
CA SER A 577 42.50 -64.23 5.17
C SER A 577 43.22 -63.27 4.25
N PHE A 578 43.63 -62.14 4.79
CA PHE A 578 44.57 -61.24 4.13
C PHE A 578 45.93 -61.94 4.01
N ILE A 579 46.64 -61.70 2.90
CA ILE A 579 47.97 -62.14 2.71
C ILE A 579 48.85 -61.27 3.58
N GLU A 580 49.65 -61.88 4.48
CA GLU A 580 50.68 -61.16 5.22
C GLU A 580 51.91 -60.92 4.28
N MET A 581 52.33 -59.65 4.19
CA MET A 581 53.35 -59.26 3.21
C MET A 581 54.37 -58.28 3.82
N GLU A 582 55.53 -58.26 3.32
CA GLU A 582 56.53 -57.24 3.66
C GLU A 582 56.22 -55.90 3.08
N PRO A 583 56.37 -54.83 3.84
CA PRO A 583 55.90 -53.48 3.39
C PRO A 583 56.94 -52.94 2.34
N ASN A 584 56.45 -52.65 1.13
CA ASN A 584 57.12 -51.82 0.13
C ASN A 584 56.48 -50.46 0.00
N ALA A 585 57.17 -49.44 -0.43
CA ALA A 585 56.66 -48.13 -0.70
C ALA A 585 55.80 -48.10 -2.02
N PRO A 586 54.83 -47.21 -2.17
CA PRO A 586 54.20 -46.97 -3.46
C PRO A 586 55.17 -46.57 -4.55
N ILE A 587 54.88 -46.95 -5.79
CA ILE A 587 55.73 -46.72 -6.99
C ILE A 587 55.59 -45.20 -7.37
N GLY A 588 56.78 -44.57 -7.60
CA GLY A 588 56.81 -43.15 -8.03
C GLY A 588 57.10 -42.16 -6.90
N LEU A 589 57.17 -42.61 -5.62
CA LEU A 589 57.47 -41.74 -4.48
C LEU A 589 58.92 -41.20 -4.44
N TRP A 590 59.85 -42.08 -4.52
CA TRP A 590 61.29 -41.73 -4.46
C TRP A 590 62.09 -42.54 -5.48
N PRO A 591 63.04 -41.93 -6.17
CA PRO A 591 63.92 -42.68 -7.09
C PRO A 591 64.87 -43.63 -6.36
N GLY A 592 65.17 -44.71 -7.02
CA GLY A 592 66.21 -45.67 -6.52
C GLY A 592 65.75 -46.63 -5.42
N LEU A 593 64.38 -46.77 -5.26
CA LEU A 593 63.84 -47.77 -4.35
C LEU A 593 63.95 -49.16 -4.99
N GLU A 594 64.47 -50.14 -4.23
CA GLU A 594 64.41 -51.54 -4.59
C GLU A 594 63.22 -52.22 -3.90
N TYR A 595 62.44 -52.98 -4.66
CA TYR A 595 61.28 -53.67 -4.16
C TYR A 595 61.57 -55.13 -3.84
N VAL A 596 60.98 -55.60 -2.75
CA VAL A 596 61.09 -57.00 -2.33
C VAL A 596 59.94 -57.78 -2.86
N GLY A 597 60.17 -58.86 -3.54
CA GLY A 597 59.15 -59.80 -4.01
C GLY A 597 58.96 -60.96 -3.02
N GLU A 598 57.78 -61.51 -3.09
CA GLU A 598 57.39 -62.68 -2.28
C GLU A 598 56.77 -63.74 -3.15
N GLU A 599 56.67 -64.98 -2.62
CA GLU A 599 56.13 -66.14 -3.36
C GLU A 599 55.10 -66.90 -2.54
N ILE A 600 54.16 -67.56 -3.22
CA ILE A 600 53.25 -68.57 -2.67
C ILE A 600 53.42 -69.85 -3.51
N ASP A 601 53.78 -70.94 -2.83
CA ASP A 601 54.13 -72.21 -3.50
C ASP A 601 53.04 -72.66 -4.49
N SER A 602 51.76 -72.51 -4.12
CA SER A 602 50.66 -72.79 -5.04
C SER A 602 49.30 -72.15 -4.58
N ILE A 603 48.58 -71.53 -5.52
CA ILE A 603 47.26 -71.06 -5.31
C ILE A 603 46.15 -71.95 -5.97
N ARG A 604 46.55 -73.21 -6.40
CA ARG A 604 45.54 -74.12 -6.96
C ARG A 604 44.46 -74.50 -5.98
N GLY A 605 43.18 -74.42 -6.47
CA GLY A 605 42.04 -74.63 -5.64
C GLY A 605 41.72 -73.50 -4.68
N ARG A 606 42.47 -72.42 -4.76
CA ARG A 606 42.22 -71.17 -3.99
C ARG A 606 41.78 -70.02 -4.90
N VAL A 607 41.28 -68.96 -4.32
CA VAL A 607 40.81 -67.73 -4.98
C VAL A 607 41.65 -66.58 -4.41
N LEU A 608 42.25 -65.79 -5.31
CA LEU A 608 42.93 -64.57 -4.99
C LEU A 608 42.01 -63.39 -5.36
N PHE A 609 41.75 -62.52 -4.38
CA PHE A 609 40.94 -61.33 -4.55
C PHE A 609 41.79 -60.11 -4.22
N VAL A 610 41.97 -59.21 -5.21
CA VAL A 610 42.74 -57.94 -5.13
C VAL A 610 41.77 -56.82 -5.35
N TYR A 611 41.90 -55.73 -4.58
CA TYR A 611 40.94 -54.62 -4.62
C TYR A 611 41.65 -53.31 -4.26
N THR A 612 41.14 -52.16 -4.77
CA THR A 612 41.56 -50.82 -4.37
C THR A 612 40.79 -50.35 -3.14
N ASP A 613 41.30 -49.28 -2.47
CA ASP A 613 40.74 -48.74 -1.24
C ASP A 613 39.31 -48.21 -1.43
N GLY A 614 38.88 -47.88 -2.66
CA GLY A 614 37.49 -47.56 -2.97
C GLY A 614 36.47 -48.66 -2.64
N LEU A 615 36.93 -49.92 -2.32
CA LEU A 615 36.07 -50.97 -1.78
C LEU A 615 35.91 -50.86 -0.26
N ASN A 616 36.95 -50.92 0.51
CA ASN A 616 36.91 -50.94 1.98
C ASN A 616 36.72 -49.53 2.57
N GLU A 617 37.10 -48.51 1.86
CA GLU A 617 36.87 -47.10 2.23
C GLU A 617 35.59 -46.48 1.64
N ALA A 618 34.76 -47.27 0.95
CA ALA A 618 33.48 -46.79 0.49
C ALA A 618 32.63 -46.24 1.65
N GLU A 619 32.13 -45.01 1.52
CA GLU A 619 31.39 -44.31 2.57
C GLU A 619 29.87 -44.33 2.33
N ASN A 620 29.10 -44.48 3.41
CA ASN A 620 27.66 -44.26 3.40
C ASN A 620 27.30 -42.78 3.67
N GLN A 621 25.99 -42.46 3.71
CA GLN A 621 25.52 -41.10 3.99
C GLN A 621 25.94 -40.58 5.38
N GLN A 622 26.31 -41.48 6.32
CA GLN A 622 26.81 -41.14 7.66
C GLN A 622 28.31 -41.03 7.71
N GLN A 623 29.03 -41.18 6.57
CA GLN A 623 30.47 -41.20 6.46
C GLN A 623 31.15 -42.38 7.20
N GLU A 624 30.43 -43.48 7.36
CA GLU A 624 30.98 -44.71 7.86
C GLU A 624 31.57 -45.49 6.69
N GLN A 625 32.76 -46.08 6.90
CA GLN A 625 33.46 -46.90 5.88
C GLN A 625 32.90 -48.32 5.83
N PHE A 626 32.95 -48.92 4.66
CA PHE A 626 32.60 -50.36 4.46
C PHE A 626 33.45 -51.27 5.35
N GLY A 627 34.75 -51.10 5.35
CA GLY A 627 35.70 -51.67 6.24
C GLY A 627 36.12 -53.12 5.89
N ASP A 628 37.32 -53.47 6.37
CA ASP A 628 37.91 -54.79 6.12
C ASP A 628 37.14 -55.96 6.79
N ASP A 629 36.57 -55.71 7.96
CA ASP A 629 35.77 -56.74 8.66
C ASP A 629 34.53 -57.16 7.84
N ARG A 630 33.83 -56.16 7.28
CA ARG A 630 32.66 -56.42 6.44
C ARG A 630 33.05 -57.08 5.12
N LEU A 631 34.19 -56.71 4.55
CA LEU A 631 34.74 -57.33 3.36
C LEU A 631 35.00 -58.84 3.62
N LEU A 632 35.68 -59.18 4.72
CA LEU A 632 35.98 -60.57 5.08
C LEU A 632 34.72 -61.35 5.41
N GLU A 633 33.76 -60.75 6.12
CA GLU A 633 32.48 -61.39 6.43
C GLU A 633 31.69 -61.67 5.15
N LEU A 634 31.64 -60.75 4.21
CA LEU A 634 30.94 -60.91 2.94
C LEU A 634 31.54 -62.03 2.10
N ILE A 635 32.88 -62.07 1.91
CA ILE A 635 33.52 -63.07 1.08
C ILE A 635 33.42 -64.49 1.72
N GLN A 636 33.47 -64.58 3.06
CA GLN A 636 33.35 -65.88 3.78
C GLN A 636 31.92 -66.44 3.69
N ASN A 637 30.89 -65.60 3.66
CA ASN A 637 29.52 -66.02 3.69
C ASN A 637 28.87 -66.08 2.30
N THR A 638 29.55 -65.63 1.25
CA THR A 638 29.05 -65.66 -0.11
C THR A 638 29.53 -66.90 -0.86
N HIS A 639 28.58 -67.71 -1.40
CA HIS A 639 28.90 -68.74 -2.35
C HIS A 639 28.90 -68.16 -3.76
N PHE A 640 29.94 -68.42 -4.53
CA PHE A 640 30.09 -67.96 -5.92
C PHE A 640 30.68 -69.04 -6.80
N ASP A 641 30.16 -69.18 -8.03
CA ASP A 641 30.58 -70.15 -9.01
C ASP A 641 31.73 -69.62 -9.93
N SER A 642 31.87 -68.32 -10.01
CA SER A 642 32.87 -67.64 -10.87
C SER A 642 33.43 -66.39 -10.23
N SER A 643 34.66 -66.00 -10.66
CA SER A 643 35.33 -64.73 -10.32
C SER A 643 34.44 -63.54 -10.62
N ARG A 644 33.70 -63.57 -11.71
CA ARG A 644 32.74 -62.55 -12.08
C ARG A 644 31.61 -62.37 -11.06
N GLN A 645 30.99 -63.49 -10.67
CA GLN A 645 29.90 -63.46 -9.71
C GLN A 645 30.34 -62.86 -8.35
N LEU A 646 31.54 -63.19 -7.90
CA LEU A 646 32.12 -62.63 -6.70
C LEU A 646 32.21 -61.07 -6.80
N ILE A 647 32.81 -60.56 -7.88
CA ILE A 647 33.00 -59.13 -8.07
C ILE A 647 31.61 -58.42 -8.21
N ASP A 648 30.71 -58.99 -9.00
CA ASP A 648 29.34 -58.41 -9.17
C ASP A 648 28.60 -58.34 -7.81
N THR A 649 28.82 -59.32 -6.90
CA THR A 649 28.27 -59.30 -5.55
C THR A 649 28.83 -58.15 -4.72
N PHE A 650 30.17 -57.96 -4.75
CA PHE A 650 30.79 -56.87 -4.04
C PHE A 650 30.33 -55.50 -4.56
N VAL A 651 30.22 -55.32 -5.87
CA VAL A 651 29.69 -54.08 -6.47
C VAL A 651 28.27 -53.80 -5.95
N ALA A 652 27.38 -54.77 -5.91
CA ALA A 652 25.99 -54.63 -5.44
C ALA A 652 25.93 -54.27 -3.93
N GLU A 653 26.78 -54.95 -3.12
CA GLU A 653 26.81 -54.72 -1.67
C GLU A 653 27.39 -53.32 -1.32
N VAL A 654 28.42 -52.87 -2.02
CA VAL A 654 28.97 -51.51 -1.85
C VAL A 654 27.92 -50.45 -2.25
N GLU A 655 27.23 -50.65 -3.36
CA GLU A 655 26.15 -49.73 -3.75
C GLU A 655 24.98 -49.71 -2.73
N THR A 656 24.61 -50.87 -2.20
CA THR A 656 23.63 -50.96 -1.14
C THR A 656 24.08 -50.26 0.14
N PHE A 657 25.36 -50.44 0.51
CA PHE A 657 25.94 -49.79 1.68
C PHE A 657 26.05 -48.27 1.56
N ARG A 658 26.37 -47.77 0.37
CA ARG A 658 26.39 -46.31 0.07
C ARG A 658 25.06 -45.63 0.28
N ASP A 659 23.95 -46.30 0.05
CA ASP A 659 22.57 -45.82 0.23
C ASP A 659 22.38 -44.41 -0.45
N GLY A 660 22.86 -44.28 -1.69
CA GLY A 660 22.79 -43.04 -2.48
C GLY A 660 23.88 -41.98 -2.16
N ALA A 661 24.88 -42.29 -1.35
CA ALA A 661 26.05 -41.42 -1.21
C ALA A 661 26.90 -41.46 -2.50
N GLU A 662 27.41 -40.30 -2.90
CA GLU A 662 28.32 -40.20 -4.05
C GLU A 662 29.59 -41.01 -3.79
N PRO A 663 30.13 -41.72 -4.83
CA PRO A 663 31.38 -42.45 -4.71
C PRO A 663 32.53 -41.54 -4.24
N ASN A 664 33.16 -41.91 -3.16
CA ASN A 664 34.32 -41.20 -2.62
C ASN A 664 35.63 -41.53 -3.35
N ASP A 665 35.79 -42.76 -3.86
CA ASP A 665 36.92 -43.19 -4.66
C ASP A 665 36.55 -44.16 -5.78
N ASP A 666 37.50 -44.42 -6.71
CA ASP A 666 37.39 -45.39 -7.79
C ASP A 666 37.24 -46.80 -7.20
N LEU A 667 36.34 -47.61 -7.69
CA LEU A 667 36.09 -48.95 -7.20
C LEU A 667 36.63 -49.97 -8.20
N THR A 668 37.78 -50.56 -7.88
CA THR A 668 38.42 -51.56 -8.75
C THR A 668 38.70 -52.86 -8.04
N MET A 669 38.38 -53.96 -8.65
CA MET A 669 38.56 -55.32 -8.10
C MET A 669 39.04 -56.27 -9.19
N LEU A 670 39.89 -57.22 -8.79
CA LEU A 670 40.34 -58.31 -9.62
C LEU A 670 40.21 -59.62 -8.83
N CYS A 671 39.60 -60.59 -9.40
CA CYS A 671 39.48 -61.93 -8.85
C CYS A 671 40.08 -62.94 -9.79
N LEU A 672 40.86 -63.84 -9.23
CA LEU A 672 41.59 -64.91 -9.95
C LEU A 672 41.42 -66.24 -9.22
N ARG A 673 40.95 -67.25 -9.93
CA ARG A 673 40.79 -68.64 -9.45
C ARG A 673 41.51 -69.59 -10.39
N LEU A 674 42.34 -70.41 -9.84
CA LEU A 674 42.98 -71.52 -10.57
C LEU A 674 42.42 -72.84 -10.04
N ASN A 675 41.79 -73.62 -10.93
CA ASN A 675 41.15 -74.89 -10.57
C ASN A 675 42.24 -75.90 -10.13
N LYS A 676 41.84 -76.94 -9.34
CA LYS A 676 42.71 -77.97 -8.82
C LYS A 676 43.40 -78.74 -9.92
#